data_aada691333b9b2605740445529f49a43
#
_entry.id   aada691333b9b2605740445529f49a43
#
_cell.length_a   1.000
_cell.length_b   1.000
_cell.length_c   1.000
_cell.angle_alpha   90.00
_cell.angle_beta   90.00
_cell.angle_gamma   90.00
#
_symmetry.space_group_name_H-M   'P 1'
#
loop_
_entity.id
_entity.type
_entity.pdbx_description
1 polymer ?
#
loop_
_entity_poly.entity_id
_entity_poly.type
_entity_poly.pdbx_seq_one_letter_code
_entity_poly.pdbx_strand_id
1 'polypeptide(L)'
;MADKNIENMRLRDQGAQWKQWGPYLSERQWGTVREDYSAHGNAWDYFPHDHARSRAYRWGEDGIAGLSDDQQRLCLALALWNGKDPILKERLFGLTNSEGNHGEDVKELYYYLDATPTHSYLKMLYKYPQAAFPYADLVNENRRRGIGGAEYELIDSGVFDADRYFDVFVEYAQAAPGDVLAKITIHNRGDADAPVHVLPQLFFRNTWSWKDGAPRPTMRLLNDGTIEAEHPELGRWYCYAHDAVPESGHRGTLFCDNDTNARRLWNDGSRSGYFKDGINDRVVNGDLEAVNPLRTGTKAAFWFERVVPAKGKTEIRIRLTRDADVAPFRRFAHLFDQRMAEADAFYAGLQHGMAGTDARAVQRQAFAGMIWSKQYFYYDIPEWLGGDPAHPAPPAGRKYGRNRDWAHLNNADIISMPDKWEYPWYAAWDLAFHTIPLAHLDPVFAKEQLLLLTREWYMHPNGQIPAYEWAFGDVNPPVHAWATWRVYQIDRKHSGKGDLEFLERVFHKLMLNFTWWVNRKDAEGRNVFQGGFLGLDNIGVFDRSAQLPTGGHIDQADGTSWMAMYSLNLMRIALELAQHNRVYEDIATKFFEHFLHIAEAMAHIGGEENNPGVGLWDDEDKFFYDVLHLPDGAKTPLKVRSMVGLIPLFAVEVLEPELLEKLPEFKRRLEWFLSYRPDLASLVSHWNEPGRGSRRLLSLLRGHRMKKIFKRLLDETEFLSPYGVRALSKAHEKDPYVYRLHGMDLKVDYQPGESNTYAFGGNSNWRGPIWMPVNFLIIESLQKFHHYYGDDFKVECPVGSGKFVTIEEAANELAQRLTRIFLMDDRGERPVYAQHPKMQRDPHFRDHVLFYEYFHGDSGRGVGASHQTGWTGLIAKLLMPRYAHVAADEPASAEEAAPETPPVQAKKAAARAARQR
;
A
#
# COMPACT_ATOMS: atom_id res chain seq x y z
N MET A 1 -29.89 -3.81 -0.13
CA MET A 1 -29.53 -4.65 1.06
C MET A 1 -28.38 -4.08 1.88
N ALA A 2 -27.58 -3.15 1.35
CA ALA A 2 -26.45 -2.54 2.10
C ALA A 2 -26.87 -1.74 3.35
N ASP A 3 -28.09 -1.24 3.40
CA ASP A 3 -28.57 -0.34 4.47
C ASP A 3 -28.85 -0.98 5.84
N LYS A 4 -28.71 -2.30 5.97
CA LYS A 4 -28.97 -3.01 7.24
C LYS A 4 -27.72 -3.61 7.88
N ASN A 5 -26.54 -3.45 7.26
CA ASN A 5 -25.31 -3.96 7.84
C ASN A 5 -24.82 -2.99 8.93
N ILE A 6 -24.65 -3.50 10.14
CA ILE A 6 -24.28 -2.69 11.32
C ILE A 6 -22.93 -2.00 11.14
N GLU A 7 -21.95 -2.67 10.53
CA GLU A 7 -20.63 -2.06 10.28
C GLU A 7 -20.72 -0.92 9.28
N ASN A 8 -21.50 -1.05 8.21
CA ASN A 8 -21.75 0.03 7.26
C ASN A 8 -22.48 1.23 7.91
N MET A 9 -23.46 0.94 8.78
CA MET A 9 -24.13 2.00 9.54
C MET A 9 -23.16 2.73 10.48
N ARG A 10 -22.34 1.97 11.19
CA ARG A 10 -21.29 2.51 12.08
C ARG A 10 -20.29 3.38 11.32
N LEU A 11 -19.82 2.90 10.18
CA LEU A 11 -18.88 3.63 9.32
C LEU A 11 -19.47 4.96 8.84
N ARG A 12 -20.73 4.95 8.39
CA ARG A 12 -21.41 6.14 7.88
C ARG A 12 -21.73 7.15 8.99
N ASP A 13 -22.27 6.68 10.11
CA ASP A 13 -22.88 7.54 11.13
C ASP A 13 -21.89 7.97 12.23
N GLN A 14 -20.89 7.14 12.52
CA GLN A 14 -19.96 7.31 13.64
C GLN A 14 -18.52 6.92 13.29
N GLY A 15 -18.17 6.79 12.02
CA GLY A 15 -16.87 6.26 11.57
C GLY A 15 -15.68 6.98 12.21
N ALA A 16 -15.70 8.30 12.26
CA ALA A 16 -14.64 9.10 12.87
C ALA A 16 -14.42 8.78 14.36
N GLN A 17 -15.49 8.55 15.12
CA GLN A 17 -15.39 8.27 16.56
C GLN A 17 -14.81 6.87 16.82
N TRP A 18 -15.23 5.87 16.04
CA TRP A 18 -14.70 4.50 16.15
C TRP A 18 -13.23 4.43 15.72
N LYS A 19 -12.86 5.14 14.67
CA LYS A 19 -11.50 5.20 14.14
C LYS A 19 -10.53 6.03 14.99
N GLN A 20 -10.97 6.65 16.07
CA GLN A 20 -10.07 7.26 17.05
C GLN A 20 -9.10 6.24 17.68
N TRP A 21 -9.48 4.97 17.72
CA TRP A 21 -8.61 3.87 18.12
C TRP A 21 -8.41 2.92 16.96
N GLY A 22 -7.17 2.59 16.69
CA GLY A 22 -6.83 1.72 15.57
C GLY A 22 -5.41 1.20 15.58
N PRO A 23 -5.04 0.38 14.59
CA PRO A 23 -3.73 -0.24 14.50
C PRO A 23 -2.69 0.74 13.94
N TYR A 24 -2.47 1.85 14.64
CA TYR A 24 -1.69 2.97 14.15
C TYR A 24 -0.21 2.91 14.53
N LEU A 25 0.22 1.88 15.30
CA LEU A 25 1.62 1.62 15.60
C LEU A 25 2.29 0.86 14.47
N SER A 26 3.60 1.06 14.34
CA SER A 26 4.46 0.17 13.56
C SER A 26 4.71 -1.15 14.32
N GLU A 27 4.99 -2.23 13.61
CA GLU A 27 5.50 -3.45 14.24
C GLU A 27 6.96 -3.30 14.70
N ARG A 28 7.68 -2.38 14.09
CA ARG A 28 8.97 -1.84 14.51
C ARG A 28 9.22 -0.49 13.85
N GLN A 29 9.55 0.53 14.64
CA GLN A 29 10.22 1.72 14.11
C GLN A 29 11.71 1.40 13.96
N TRP A 30 12.30 1.78 12.84
CA TRP A 30 13.69 1.46 12.58
C TRP A 30 14.39 2.54 11.75
N GLY A 31 15.70 2.35 11.48
CA GLY A 31 16.59 3.31 10.90
C GLY A 31 16.19 3.80 9.52
N THR A 32 15.15 4.58 9.47
CA THR A 32 14.73 5.29 8.27
C THR A 32 15.46 6.61 8.17
N VAL A 33 15.23 7.29 7.08
CA VAL A 33 15.70 8.67 6.88
C VAL A 33 15.28 9.62 7.99
N ARG A 34 14.21 9.34 8.71
CA ARG A 34 13.77 10.14 9.87
C ARG A 34 14.69 10.00 11.06
N GLU A 35 15.33 8.84 11.22
CA GLU A 35 16.29 8.60 12.30
C GLU A 35 17.75 8.81 11.90
N ASP A 36 18.03 8.96 10.60
CA ASP A 36 19.41 9.16 10.17
C ASP A 36 19.93 10.56 10.54
N TYR A 37 20.78 10.56 11.56
CA TYR A 37 21.56 11.72 11.97
C TYR A 37 22.98 11.71 11.38
N SER A 38 23.30 10.77 10.51
CA SER A 38 24.62 10.70 9.88
C SER A 38 24.80 11.80 8.83
N ALA A 39 26.06 12.23 8.64
CA ALA A 39 26.41 13.22 7.63
C ALA A 39 26.32 12.67 6.19
N HIS A 40 26.29 11.35 6.04
CA HIS A 40 26.42 10.66 4.75
C HIS A 40 25.13 10.00 4.27
N GLY A 41 24.03 10.09 5.05
CA GLY A 41 22.73 9.58 4.65
C GLY A 41 22.59 8.05 4.69
N ASN A 42 23.32 7.36 5.58
CA ASN A 42 23.18 5.92 5.79
C ASN A 42 21.98 5.61 6.71
N ALA A 43 20.80 5.95 6.25
CA ALA A 43 19.58 5.88 7.04
C ALA A 43 19.20 4.46 7.46
N TRP A 44 19.39 3.52 6.56
CA TRP A 44 18.95 2.14 6.69
C TRP A 44 19.73 1.34 7.75
N ASP A 45 20.92 1.78 8.12
CA ASP A 45 21.75 1.15 9.15
C ASP A 45 21.80 1.94 10.46
N TYR A 46 21.23 3.15 10.48
CA TYR A 46 21.39 4.07 11.61
C TYR A 46 20.67 3.63 12.89
N PHE A 47 19.53 2.94 12.77
CA PHE A 47 18.70 2.53 13.91
C PHE A 47 18.50 1.00 13.95
N PRO A 48 19.57 0.22 14.32
CA PRO A 48 19.49 -1.23 14.35
C PRO A 48 18.52 -1.74 15.43
N HIS A 49 18.04 -2.97 15.28
CA HIS A 49 17.09 -3.60 16.19
C HIS A 49 17.51 -3.54 17.66
N ASP A 50 18.81 -3.70 17.95
CA ASP A 50 19.32 -3.64 19.34
C ASP A 50 19.10 -2.27 19.99
N HIS A 51 19.14 -1.17 19.23
CA HIS A 51 18.88 0.17 19.76
C HIS A 51 17.40 0.43 20.05
N ALA A 52 16.49 -0.18 19.29
CA ALA A 52 15.05 0.12 19.36
C ALA A 52 14.43 -0.16 20.73
N ARG A 53 14.94 -1.15 21.47
CA ARG A 53 14.44 -1.43 22.84
C ARG A 53 14.81 -0.35 23.86
N SER A 54 15.87 0.41 23.63
CA SER A 54 16.44 1.39 24.60
C SER A 54 16.23 2.83 24.19
N ARG A 55 15.84 3.08 22.94
CA ARG A 55 15.67 4.42 22.37
C ARG A 55 14.19 4.78 22.26
N ALA A 56 13.76 5.86 22.93
CA ALA A 56 12.47 6.46 22.68
C ALA A 56 12.50 7.16 21.33
N TYR A 57 11.59 6.79 20.44
CA TYR A 57 11.57 7.24 19.07
C TYR A 57 10.67 8.48 18.95
N ARG A 58 11.19 9.56 18.37
CA ARG A 58 10.40 10.80 18.24
C ARG A 58 9.26 10.66 17.23
N TRP A 59 9.54 9.95 16.13
CA TRP A 59 8.69 9.96 14.94
C TRP A 59 7.57 8.94 14.95
N GLY A 60 7.44 8.14 15.99
CA GLY A 60 6.39 7.16 16.16
C GLY A 60 6.68 6.18 17.29
N GLU A 61 5.75 5.28 17.54
CA GLU A 61 5.90 4.19 18.50
C GLU A 61 5.75 2.84 17.80
N ASP A 62 6.32 1.82 18.39
CA ASP A 62 6.28 0.45 17.87
C ASP A 62 5.80 -0.56 18.92
N GLY A 63 5.30 -1.68 18.44
CA GLY A 63 4.89 -2.82 19.27
C GLY A 63 4.10 -3.85 18.50
N ILE A 64 4.28 -5.12 18.88
CA ILE A 64 3.59 -6.25 18.25
C ILE A 64 2.09 -6.12 18.43
N ALA A 65 1.31 -6.27 17.36
CA ALA A 65 -0.12 -6.10 17.31
C ALA A 65 -0.60 -4.79 17.96
N GLY A 66 0.15 -3.72 17.73
CA GLY A 66 -0.04 -2.45 18.40
C GLY A 66 -1.37 -1.75 18.06
N LEU A 67 -2.01 -1.18 19.07
CA LEU A 67 -3.21 -0.36 18.97
C LEU A 67 -3.01 0.97 19.71
N SER A 68 -3.47 2.07 19.16
CA SER A 68 -3.39 3.38 19.83
C SER A 68 -4.55 4.29 19.47
N ASP A 69 -4.62 5.43 20.14
CA ASP A 69 -5.38 6.56 19.64
C ASP A 69 -4.75 7.13 18.35
N ASP A 70 -5.50 7.97 17.65
CA ASP A 70 -5.17 8.51 16.33
C ASP A 70 -3.91 9.42 16.25
N GLN A 71 -3.27 9.68 17.40
CA GLN A 71 -1.99 10.39 17.48
C GLN A 71 -0.91 9.63 18.26
N GLN A 72 -1.14 8.35 18.51
CA GLN A 72 -0.24 7.48 19.29
C GLN A 72 0.09 8.00 20.69
N ARG A 73 -0.78 8.78 21.32
CA ARG A 73 -0.53 9.33 22.67
C ARG A 73 -0.56 8.25 23.73
N LEU A 74 -1.48 7.28 23.62
CA LEU A 74 -1.57 6.10 24.50
C LEU A 74 -1.59 4.85 23.65
N CYS A 75 -0.65 3.94 23.88
CA CYS A 75 -0.39 2.76 23.08
C CYS A 75 -0.58 1.49 23.89
N LEU A 76 -1.24 0.50 23.28
CA LEU A 76 -1.38 -0.86 23.79
C LEU A 76 -0.70 -1.82 22.80
N ALA A 77 0.22 -2.65 23.29
CA ALA A 77 0.95 -3.61 22.47
C ALA A 77 1.26 -4.88 23.26
N LEU A 78 1.80 -5.90 22.60
CA LEU A 78 2.17 -7.17 23.21
C LEU A 78 3.68 -7.33 23.27
N ALA A 79 4.21 -7.83 24.40
CA ALA A 79 5.54 -8.38 24.46
C ALA A 79 5.49 -9.85 24.91
N LEU A 80 6.47 -10.63 24.45
CA LEU A 80 6.58 -12.07 24.72
C LEU A 80 8.02 -12.45 25.12
N TRP A 81 8.14 -13.51 25.93
CA TRP A 81 9.43 -14.11 26.19
C TRP A 81 9.29 -15.63 26.41
N ASN A 82 10.08 -16.41 25.71
CA ASN A 82 10.04 -17.87 25.76
C ASN A 82 11.04 -18.47 26.77
N GLY A 83 11.69 -17.63 27.58
CA GLY A 83 12.69 -18.04 28.54
C GLY A 83 14.06 -18.39 27.95
N LYS A 84 14.24 -18.21 26.64
CA LYS A 84 15.48 -18.54 25.90
C LYS A 84 16.01 -17.41 25.03
N ASP A 85 15.14 -16.49 24.63
CA ASP A 85 15.59 -15.32 23.86
C ASP A 85 16.51 -14.43 24.71
N PRO A 86 17.54 -13.85 24.09
CA PRO A 86 18.43 -12.91 24.78
C PRO A 86 17.77 -11.56 25.05
N ILE A 87 16.64 -11.26 24.40
CA ILE A 87 15.88 -10.02 24.54
C ILE A 87 14.38 -10.32 24.64
N LEU A 88 13.63 -9.43 25.30
CA LEU A 88 12.17 -9.45 25.30
C LEU A 88 11.64 -9.13 23.89
N LYS A 89 10.77 -9.97 23.35
CA LYS A 89 10.14 -9.77 22.06
C LYS A 89 9.03 -8.72 22.18
N GLU A 90 9.37 -7.44 22.05
CA GLU A 90 8.46 -6.30 22.08
C GLU A 90 8.14 -5.76 20.69
N ARG A 91 8.98 -6.05 19.73
CA ARG A 91 8.92 -5.63 18.31
C ARG A 91 9.48 -6.69 17.40
N LEU A 92 9.11 -6.62 16.13
CA LEU A 92 9.59 -7.57 15.14
C LEU A 92 11.05 -7.33 14.77
N PHE A 93 11.75 -8.40 14.46
CA PHE A 93 13.12 -8.37 13.97
C PHE A 93 13.15 -8.33 12.45
N GLY A 94 14.09 -7.61 11.91
CA GLY A 94 14.42 -7.60 10.49
C GLY A 94 15.84 -7.13 10.28
N LEU A 95 16.34 -7.34 9.09
CA LEU A 95 17.71 -6.98 8.69
C LEU A 95 17.75 -5.52 8.24
N THR A 96 18.78 -4.80 8.66
CA THR A 96 19.13 -3.53 8.05
C THR A 96 19.75 -3.77 6.67
N ASN A 97 19.86 -2.72 5.84
CA ASN A 97 20.38 -2.84 4.48
C ASN A 97 21.75 -3.56 4.40
N SER A 98 22.69 -3.25 5.32
CA SER A 98 24.03 -3.87 5.35
C SER A 98 24.04 -5.29 5.94
N GLU A 99 22.95 -5.72 6.57
CA GLU A 99 22.79 -7.05 7.15
C GLU A 99 22.16 -8.05 6.17
N GLY A 100 21.29 -7.55 5.27
CA GLY A 100 20.66 -8.34 4.23
C GLY A 100 21.56 -8.57 3.02
N ASN A 101 21.21 -9.53 2.16
CA ASN A 101 21.87 -9.75 0.88
C ASN A 101 21.11 -9.10 -0.30
N HIS A 102 19.86 -8.71 -0.11
CA HIS A 102 19.03 -7.99 -1.07
C HIS A 102 18.43 -6.68 -0.50
N GLY A 103 18.98 -6.14 0.56
CA GLY A 103 18.53 -4.94 1.24
C GLY A 103 17.95 -5.26 2.62
N GLU A 104 17.12 -4.34 3.10
CA GLU A 104 16.38 -4.49 4.34
C GLU A 104 15.15 -5.39 4.14
N ASP A 105 14.86 -6.23 5.14
CA ASP A 105 13.63 -7.04 5.17
C ASP A 105 13.30 -7.52 6.59
N VAL A 106 12.01 -7.69 6.88
CA VAL A 106 11.50 -8.29 8.10
C VAL A 106 11.73 -9.80 8.08
N LYS A 107 12.31 -10.36 9.15
CA LYS A 107 12.60 -11.79 9.27
C LYS A 107 11.76 -12.43 10.38
N GLU A 108 10.46 -12.25 10.26
CA GLU A 108 9.44 -12.75 11.18
C GLU A 108 8.25 -13.36 10.40
N LEU A 109 7.41 -14.14 11.06
CA LEU A 109 6.18 -14.65 10.46
C LEU A 109 4.95 -14.18 11.26
N TYR A 110 4.16 -13.33 10.64
CA TYR A 110 2.90 -12.82 11.20
C TYR A 110 1.88 -12.61 10.08
N TYR A 111 0.61 -12.57 10.46
CA TYR A 111 -0.48 -12.52 9.49
C TYR A 111 -1.60 -11.60 10.00
N TYR A 112 -2.06 -10.71 9.18
CA TYR A 112 -3.27 -9.94 9.43
C TYR A 112 -4.47 -10.73 8.92
N LEU A 113 -5.25 -11.29 9.82
CA LEU A 113 -6.30 -12.25 9.48
C LEU A 113 -7.66 -11.63 9.26
N ASP A 114 -7.95 -10.56 10.00
CA ASP A 114 -9.25 -9.89 9.94
C ASP A 114 -9.16 -8.44 10.41
N ALA A 115 -9.99 -7.58 9.82
CA ALA A 115 -10.17 -6.21 10.26
C ALA A 115 -11.45 -5.62 9.68
N THR A 116 -12.17 -4.83 10.46
CA THR A 116 -13.30 -4.03 9.98
C THR A 116 -12.87 -2.58 9.71
N PRO A 117 -13.51 -1.87 8.78
CA PRO A 117 -13.13 -0.49 8.43
C PRO A 117 -13.21 0.50 9.60
N THR A 118 -14.10 0.29 10.57
CA THR A 118 -14.19 1.12 11.78
C THR A 118 -13.28 0.66 12.91
N HIS A 119 -12.47 -0.38 12.70
CA HIS A 119 -11.64 -1.04 13.72
C HIS A 119 -12.46 -1.61 14.89
N SER A 120 -13.75 -1.87 14.67
CA SER A 120 -14.61 -2.48 15.66
C SER A 120 -14.20 -3.91 16.00
N TYR A 121 -13.54 -4.59 15.04
CA TYR A 121 -12.90 -5.89 15.21
C TYR A 121 -11.60 -5.95 14.41
N LEU A 122 -10.54 -6.47 15.02
CA LEU A 122 -9.22 -6.68 14.41
C LEU A 122 -8.66 -8.02 14.88
N LYS A 123 -7.91 -8.73 14.02
CA LYS A 123 -7.27 -9.99 14.36
C LYS A 123 -5.92 -10.14 13.65
N MET A 124 -4.89 -10.44 14.43
CA MET A 124 -3.53 -10.74 13.99
C MET A 124 -3.07 -12.08 14.55
N LEU A 125 -2.23 -12.79 13.81
CA LEU A 125 -1.48 -13.97 14.23
C LEU A 125 0.02 -13.68 14.15
N TYR A 126 0.74 -13.96 15.24
CA TYR A 126 2.20 -13.99 15.27
C TYR A 126 2.70 -15.39 15.59
N LYS A 127 3.70 -15.88 14.85
CA LYS A 127 4.32 -17.18 15.06
C LYS A 127 5.61 -17.04 15.86
N TYR A 128 5.59 -17.43 17.13
CA TYR A 128 6.70 -17.23 18.05
C TYR A 128 7.42 -18.55 18.35
N PRO A 129 8.72 -18.71 18.00
CA PRO A 129 9.49 -19.92 18.30
C PRO A 129 9.59 -20.21 19.79
N GLN A 130 9.66 -21.49 20.17
CA GLN A 130 9.98 -21.94 21.53
C GLN A 130 11.50 -22.10 21.78
N ALA A 131 12.31 -22.03 20.72
CA ALA A 131 13.75 -21.93 20.78
C ALA A 131 14.19 -20.46 20.93
N ALA A 132 15.47 -20.21 21.24
CA ALA A 132 16.04 -18.88 21.10
C ALA A 132 15.86 -18.39 19.67
N PHE A 133 15.46 -17.13 19.51
CA PHE A 133 15.26 -16.55 18.18
C PHE A 133 16.61 -16.42 17.46
N PRO A 134 16.72 -16.82 16.19
CA PRO A 134 18.01 -16.99 15.52
C PRO A 134 18.55 -15.67 14.93
N TYR A 135 18.63 -14.59 15.72
CA TYR A 135 19.08 -13.26 15.27
C TYR A 135 20.40 -13.29 14.50
N ALA A 136 21.44 -13.88 15.10
CA ALA A 136 22.77 -13.93 14.50
C ALA A 136 22.84 -14.84 13.26
N ASP A 137 22.08 -15.92 13.25
CA ASP A 137 22.01 -16.85 12.13
C ASP A 137 21.42 -16.18 10.89
N LEU A 138 20.31 -15.46 11.07
CA LEU A 138 19.67 -14.69 9.99
C LEU A 138 20.63 -13.66 9.37
N VAL A 139 21.34 -12.89 10.18
CA VAL A 139 22.34 -11.92 9.69
C VAL A 139 23.50 -12.61 8.97
N ASN A 140 24.09 -13.62 9.60
CA ASN A 140 25.30 -14.27 9.08
C ASN A 140 25.04 -15.05 7.80
N GLU A 141 23.90 -15.76 7.72
CA GLU A 141 23.57 -16.57 6.55
C GLU A 141 23.20 -15.70 5.35
N ASN A 142 22.44 -14.61 5.54
CA ASN A 142 22.17 -13.67 4.46
C ASN A 142 23.46 -13.04 3.91
N ARG A 143 24.35 -12.57 4.80
CA ARG A 143 25.67 -12.06 4.37
C ARG A 143 26.48 -13.11 3.61
N ARG A 144 26.47 -14.37 4.07
CA ARG A 144 27.20 -15.46 3.42
C ARG A 144 26.65 -15.76 2.02
N ARG A 145 25.33 -15.70 1.83
CA ARG A 145 24.68 -15.94 0.53
C ARG A 145 25.05 -14.85 -0.49
N GLY A 146 25.16 -13.60 -0.05
CA GLY A 146 25.47 -12.46 -0.92
C GLY A 146 24.42 -12.26 -1.99
N ILE A 147 24.62 -11.27 -2.86
CA ILE A 147 23.64 -10.84 -3.88
C ILE A 147 23.28 -11.93 -4.92
N GLY A 148 24.10 -12.93 -5.09
CA GLY A 148 23.83 -14.04 -6.04
C GLY A 148 23.00 -15.18 -5.45
N GLY A 149 22.69 -15.14 -4.14
CA GLY A 149 21.89 -16.14 -3.45
C GLY A 149 20.50 -15.59 -3.09
N ALA A 150 19.48 -16.46 -3.05
CA ALA A 150 18.18 -16.10 -2.51
C ALA A 150 18.26 -15.71 -1.03
N GLU A 151 17.35 -14.88 -0.55
CA GLU A 151 17.26 -14.50 0.85
C GLU A 151 17.08 -15.73 1.76
N TYR A 152 17.61 -15.60 2.99
CA TYR A 152 17.43 -16.58 4.05
C TYR A 152 16.35 -16.10 5.00
N GLU A 153 15.26 -16.82 5.00
CA GLU A 153 14.08 -16.50 5.78
C GLU A 153 14.06 -17.19 7.14
N LEU A 154 13.27 -16.65 8.08
CA LEU A 154 13.09 -17.31 9.39
C LEU A 154 12.63 -18.77 9.26
N ILE A 155 11.78 -19.06 8.27
CA ILE A 155 11.30 -20.42 8.03
C ILE A 155 12.43 -21.37 7.58
N ASP A 156 13.45 -20.85 6.91
CA ASP A 156 14.61 -21.63 6.45
C ASP A 156 15.54 -22.02 7.60
N SER A 157 15.49 -21.32 8.73
CA SER A 157 16.31 -21.61 9.90
C SER A 157 15.94 -22.92 10.61
N GLY A 158 14.80 -23.52 10.26
CA GLY A 158 14.31 -24.76 10.87
C GLY A 158 13.65 -24.56 12.24
N VAL A 159 13.49 -23.34 12.74
CA VAL A 159 12.88 -23.11 14.10
C VAL A 159 11.44 -23.58 14.20
N PHE A 160 10.76 -23.81 13.08
CA PHE A 160 9.38 -24.30 13.01
C PHE A 160 9.28 -25.79 12.66
N ASP A 161 10.34 -26.49 12.32
CA ASP A 161 10.29 -27.85 11.74
C ASP A 161 9.70 -28.90 12.66
N ALA A 162 9.98 -28.80 13.96
CA ALA A 162 9.47 -29.73 14.96
C ALA A 162 8.16 -29.26 15.62
N ASP A 163 7.42 -28.35 15.04
CA ASP A 163 6.22 -27.69 15.58
C ASP A 163 6.42 -27.04 16.95
N ARG A 164 7.66 -26.82 17.39
CA ARG A 164 7.97 -26.18 18.66
C ARG A 164 7.89 -24.66 18.56
N TYR A 165 6.66 -24.17 18.41
CA TYR A 165 6.36 -22.75 18.37
C TYR A 165 4.98 -22.48 18.98
N PHE A 166 4.73 -21.21 19.22
CA PHE A 166 3.43 -20.71 19.64
C PHE A 166 2.75 -19.98 18.48
N ASP A 167 1.45 -20.28 18.27
CA ASP A 167 0.58 -19.35 17.54
C ASP A 167 -0.03 -18.38 18.54
N VAL A 168 0.31 -17.10 18.38
CA VAL A 168 -0.15 -16.01 19.24
C VAL A 168 -1.19 -15.22 18.48
N PHE A 169 -2.46 -15.46 18.78
CA PHE A 169 -3.56 -14.66 18.23
C PHE A 169 -3.81 -13.46 19.12
N VAL A 170 -3.81 -12.28 18.53
CA VAL A 170 -4.23 -11.04 19.17
C VAL A 170 -5.49 -10.54 18.48
N GLU A 171 -6.57 -10.44 19.22
CA GLU A 171 -7.86 -9.98 18.74
C GLU A 171 -8.28 -8.75 19.53
N TYR A 172 -8.77 -7.73 18.82
CA TYR A 172 -9.36 -6.55 19.43
C TYR A 172 -10.84 -6.45 19.09
N ALA A 173 -11.65 -6.05 20.07
CA ALA A 173 -13.06 -5.75 19.89
C ALA A 173 -13.39 -4.43 20.61
N GLN A 174 -13.87 -3.42 19.91
CA GLN A 174 -14.36 -2.21 20.56
C GLN A 174 -15.80 -2.41 21.04
N ALA A 175 -16.06 -2.22 22.31
CA ALA A 175 -17.42 -2.25 22.88
C ALA A 175 -18.19 -0.98 22.48
N ALA A 176 -17.49 0.17 22.50
CA ALA A 176 -17.92 1.49 22.09
C ALA A 176 -16.69 2.30 21.68
N PRO A 177 -16.83 3.48 21.06
CA PRO A 177 -15.69 4.38 20.83
C PRO A 177 -14.89 4.63 22.11
N GLY A 178 -13.60 4.26 22.11
CA GLY A 178 -12.73 4.40 23.27
C GLY A 178 -12.94 3.38 24.40
N ASP A 179 -13.62 2.28 24.13
CA ASP A 179 -13.72 1.12 25.03
C ASP A 179 -13.26 -0.14 24.29
N VAL A 180 -12.01 -0.52 24.51
CA VAL A 180 -11.29 -1.52 23.75
C VAL A 180 -11.05 -2.77 24.60
N LEU A 181 -11.44 -3.91 24.06
CA LEU A 181 -11.14 -5.22 24.61
C LEU A 181 -10.07 -5.89 23.74
N ALA A 182 -9.06 -6.50 24.38
CA ALA A 182 -8.07 -7.34 23.72
C ALA A 182 -8.13 -8.76 24.27
N LYS A 183 -8.06 -9.75 23.37
CA LYS A 183 -8.00 -11.17 23.67
C LYS A 183 -6.71 -11.73 23.08
N ILE A 184 -5.82 -12.21 23.93
CA ILE A 184 -4.55 -12.81 23.55
C ILE A 184 -4.67 -14.31 23.80
N THR A 185 -4.68 -15.10 22.71
CA THR A 185 -4.77 -16.55 22.76
C THR A 185 -3.47 -17.17 22.25
N ILE A 186 -2.81 -17.97 23.09
CA ILE A 186 -1.54 -18.61 22.78
C ILE A 186 -1.75 -20.10 22.68
N HIS A 187 -1.55 -20.66 21.48
CA HIS A 187 -1.57 -22.08 21.22
C HIS A 187 -0.15 -22.63 21.18
N ASN A 188 0.13 -23.63 21.99
CA ASN A 188 1.35 -24.41 21.87
C ASN A 188 1.17 -25.45 20.74
N ARG A 189 1.98 -25.37 19.69
CA ARG A 189 1.95 -26.33 18.57
C ARG A 189 2.85 -27.55 18.83
N GLY A 190 3.73 -27.47 19.82
CA GLY A 190 4.64 -28.56 20.21
C GLY A 190 3.97 -29.72 20.94
N ASP A 191 4.69 -30.84 20.99
CA ASP A 191 4.26 -32.08 21.64
C ASP A 191 4.63 -32.15 23.13
N ALA A 192 5.23 -31.10 23.68
CA ALA A 192 5.58 -30.93 25.08
C ALA A 192 5.04 -29.63 25.64
N ASP A 193 4.82 -29.61 26.95
CA ASP A 193 4.48 -28.38 27.67
C ASP A 193 5.58 -27.35 27.49
N ALA A 194 5.22 -26.09 27.25
CA ALA A 194 6.20 -25.05 26.98
C ALA A 194 5.92 -23.76 27.77
N PRO A 195 6.96 -23.19 28.42
CA PRO A 195 6.82 -21.92 29.14
C PRO A 195 6.77 -20.75 28.17
N VAL A 196 5.98 -19.73 28.50
CA VAL A 196 5.95 -18.45 27.84
C VAL A 196 5.55 -17.37 28.84
N HIS A 197 6.27 -16.24 28.76
CA HIS A 197 5.86 -15.02 29.43
C HIS A 197 5.09 -14.14 28.45
N VAL A 198 3.97 -13.60 28.92
CA VAL A 198 3.05 -12.79 28.14
C VAL A 198 2.91 -11.45 28.85
N LEU A 199 3.30 -10.39 28.18
CA LEU A 199 3.34 -9.05 28.74
C LEU A 199 2.52 -8.08 27.87
N PRO A 200 1.21 -7.96 28.07
CA PRO A 200 0.46 -6.82 27.53
C PRO A 200 1.02 -5.53 28.12
N GLN A 201 1.43 -4.61 27.23
CA GLN A 201 2.06 -3.36 27.59
C GLN A 201 1.15 -2.17 27.30
N LEU A 202 1.14 -1.20 28.22
CA LEU A 202 0.54 0.11 28.04
C LEU A 202 1.61 1.17 28.19
N PHE A 203 1.70 2.10 27.26
CA PHE A 203 2.72 3.15 27.32
C PHE A 203 2.27 4.43 26.60
N PHE A 204 2.82 5.55 27.08
CA PHE A 204 2.64 6.84 26.42
C PHE A 204 3.76 7.10 25.43
N ARG A 205 3.43 7.66 24.28
CA ARG A 205 4.41 8.22 23.35
C ARG A 205 5.21 9.30 24.06
N ASN A 206 6.55 9.21 23.93
CA ASN A 206 7.43 10.20 24.57
C ASN A 206 7.42 11.51 23.78
N THR A 207 6.64 12.48 24.26
CA THR A 207 6.61 13.87 23.77
C THR A 207 7.20 14.84 24.77
N TRP A 208 7.36 14.44 26.02
CA TRP A 208 7.89 15.30 27.09
C TRP A 208 9.39 15.54 26.99
N SER A 209 10.13 14.71 26.26
CA SER A 209 11.57 14.91 26.04
C SER A 209 11.88 15.91 24.92
N TRP A 210 10.88 16.36 24.15
CA TRP A 210 11.09 17.22 22.99
C TRP A 210 11.32 18.68 23.34
N LYS A 211 10.82 19.11 24.50
CA LYS A 211 10.93 20.49 24.97
C LYS A 211 10.95 20.56 26.49
N ASP A 212 11.81 21.40 27.03
CA ASP A 212 11.87 21.65 28.47
C ASP A 212 10.52 22.13 29.00
N GLY A 213 10.09 21.53 30.11
CA GLY A 213 8.82 21.86 30.76
C GLY A 213 7.57 21.33 30.07
N ALA A 214 7.71 20.48 29.05
CA ALA A 214 6.57 19.81 28.43
C ALA A 214 5.84 18.92 29.47
N PRO A 215 4.48 18.88 29.45
CA PRO A 215 3.72 18.09 30.40
C PRO A 215 4.00 16.60 30.21
N ARG A 216 4.27 15.90 31.33
CA ARG A 216 4.55 14.47 31.33
C ARG A 216 3.32 13.70 31.80
N PRO A 217 2.84 12.74 31.05
CA PRO A 217 1.75 11.85 31.46
C PRO A 217 2.24 10.88 32.55
N THR A 218 1.31 10.25 33.27
CA THR A 218 1.63 9.33 34.36
C THR A 218 0.74 8.10 34.37
N MET A 219 1.31 6.98 34.75
CA MET A 219 0.60 5.74 35.06
C MET A 219 0.87 5.31 36.50
N ARG A 220 -0.11 4.70 37.13
CA ARG A 220 0.05 4.10 38.48
C ARG A 220 -0.79 2.84 38.60
N LEU A 221 -0.33 1.91 39.45
CA LEU A 221 -1.09 0.75 39.82
C LEU A 221 -2.04 1.08 40.96
N LEU A 222 -3.33 0.79 40.78
CA LEU A 222 -4.36 0.87 41.83
C LEU A 222 -4.35 -0.38 42.70
N ASN A 223 -4.99 -0.32 43.87
CA ASN A 223 -5.01 -1.42 44.85
C ASN A 223 -5.68 -2.70 44.34
N ASP A 224 -6.57 -2.59 43.37
CA ASP A 224 -7.26 -3.70 42.71
C ASP A 224 -6.49 -4.32 41.55
N GLY A 225 -5.27 -3.85 41.26
CA GLY A 225 -4.44 -4.32 40.14
C GLY A 225 -4.69 -3.59 38.81
N THR A 226 -5.57 -2.60 38.77
CA THR A 226 -5.85 -1.80 37.60
C THR A 226 -4.71 -0.79 37.37
N ILE A 227 -4.29 -0.60 36.10
CA ILE A 227 -3.42 0.52 35.73
C ILE A 227 -4.32 1.73 35.44
N GLU A 228 -4.13 2.79 36.20
CA GLU A 228 -4.69 4.12 35.89
C GLU A 228 -3.63 4.89 35.09
N ALA A 229 -4.04 5.42 33.95
CA ALA A 229 -3.19 6.22 33.04
C ALA A 229 -3.81 7.60 32.89
N GLU A 230 -3.03 8.66 33.12
CA GLU A 230 -3.47 10.05 33.03
C GLU A 230 -2.60 10.82 32.05
N HIS A 231 -3.23 11.39 31.03
CA HIS A 231 -2.56 12.17 30.00
C HIS A 231 -3.16 13.59 29.92
N PRO A 232 -2.36 14.63 29.74
CA PRO A 232 -2.84 16.02 29.72
C PRO A 232 -3.98 16.28 28.73
N GLU A 233 -3.95 15.63 27.57
CA GLU A 233 -4.95 15.82 26.49
C GLU A 233 -6.01 14.71 26.46
N LEU A 234 -5.63 13.45 26.69
CA LEU A 234 -6.57 12.31 26.65
C LEU A 234 -7.40 12.19 27.92
N GLY A 235 -6.97 12.82 29.03
CA GLY A 235 -7.56 12.62 30.33
C GLY A 235 -7.22 11.24 30.92
N ARG A 236 -8.13 10.70 31.73
CA ARG A 236 -7.93 9.49 32.49
C ARG A 236 -8.44 8.26 31.79
N TRP A 237 -7.64 7.16 31.86
CA TRP A 237 -7.93 5.85 31.31
C TRP A 237 -7.64 4.77 32.35
N TYR A 238 -8.32 3.65 32.22
CA TYR A 238 -8.15 2.49 33.07
C TYR A 238 -7.85 1.27 32.20
N CYS A 239 -6.78 0.53 32.54
CA CYS A 239 -6.44 -0.71 31.87
C CYS A 239 -6.56 -1.86 32.87
N TYR A 240 -7.43 -2.80 32.55
CA TYR A 240 -7.73 -4.00 33.32
C TYR A 240 -7.11 -5.22 32.64
N ALA A 241 -6.59 -6.15 33.45
CA ALA A 241 -6.12 -7.43 32.95
C ALA A 241 -6.81 -8.55 33.72
N HIS A 242 -7.18 -9.61 33.03
CA HIS A 242 -7.80 -10.80 33.59
C HIS A 242 -7.16 -12.04 33.01
N ASP A 243 -6.83 -12.95 33.91
CA ASP A 243 -6.41 -14.31 33.62
C ASP A 243 -7.63 -15.19 33.46
N ALA A 244 -7.83 -15.78 32.29
CA ALA A 244 -8.93 -16.73 32.09
C ALA A 244 -8.71 -18.08 32.84
N VAL A 245 -7.47 -18.32 33.32
CA VAL A 245 -7.11 -19.50 34.12
C VAL A 245 -6.70 -19.05 35.54
N PRO A 246 -7.58 -19.15 36.54
CA PRO A 246 -7.46 -18.46 37.83
C PRO A 246 -6.28 -18.84 38.74
N GLU A 247 -5.55 -19.90 38.49
CA GLU A 247 -4.61 -20.45 39.47
C GLU A 247 -3.13 -20.25 39.19
N SER A 248 -2.74 -19.58 38.14
CA SER A 248 -1.35 -19.62 37.75
C SER A 248 -0.75 -18.35 37.13
N GLY A 249 0.14 -17.72 37.88
CA GLY A 249 1.29 -17.08 37.24
C GLY A 249 1.16 -15.62 36.87
N HIS A 250 0.25 -14.83 37.44
CA HIS A 250 0.40 -13.38 37.43
C HIS A 250 1.56 -12.97 38.34
N ARG A 251 2.71 -12.60 37.75
CA ARG A 251 3.89 -12.23 38.52
C ARG A 251 3.87 -10.78 39.03
N GLY A 252 2.83 -10.03 38.67
CA GLY A 252 2.67 -8.62 39.02
C GLY A 252 2.64 -7.70 37.82
N THR A 253 2.65 -6.41 38.10
CA THR A 253 2.68 -5.35 37.08
C THR A 253 3.99 -4.58 37.20
N LEU A 254 4.71 -4.44 36.11
CA LEU A 254 6.00 -3.75 36.01
C LEU A 254 5.80 -2.33 35.48
N PHE A 255 6.62 -1.41 35.97
CA PHE A 255 6.60 -0.01 35.54
C PHE A 255 8.02 0.49 35.25
N CYS A 256 8.15 1.22 34.18
CA CYS A 256 9.32 2.03 33.81
C CYS A 256 8.85 3.28 33.06
N ASP A 257 9.78 4.03 32.53
CA ASP A 257 9.48 5.20 31.72
C ASP A 257 9.80 4.92 30.25
N ASN A 258 9.00 5.42 29.34
CA ASN A 258 9.30 5.40 27.89
C ASN A 258 10.32 6.50 27.56
N ASP A 259 11.45 6.47 28.28
CA ASP A 259 12.59 7.37 28.11
C ASP A 259 13.80 6.63 27.54
N THR A 260 14.57 7.33 26.72
CA THR A 260 15.80 6.80 26.12
C THR A 260 16.84 6.48 27.19
N ASN A 261 17.41 5.26 27.15
CA ASN A 261 18.54 4.86 27.97
C ASN A 261 19.86 5.36 27.34
N ALA A 262 20.17 6.63 27.54
CA ALA A 262 21.36 7.26 26.99
C ALA A 262 22.67 6.63 27.51
N ARG A 263 22.64 6.08 28.74
CA ARG A 263 23.80 5.37 29.33
C ARG A 263 24.13 4.13 28.51
N ARG A 264 23.14 3.34 28.15
CA ARG A 264 23.33 2.14 27.32
C ARG A 264 23.74 2.48 25.89
N LEU A 265 23.09 3.45 25.27
CA LEU A 265 23.27 3.75 23.85
C LEU A 265 24.54 4.57 23.56
N TRP A 266 24.90 5.51 24.45
CA TRP A 266 25.93 6.50 24.19
C TRP A 266 26.96 6.67 25.34
N ASN A 267 26.92 5.77 26.35
CA ASN A 267 27.73 5.85 27.56
C ASN A 267 27.53 7.18 28.34
N ASP A 268 26.37 7.81 28.22
CA ASP A 268 26.01 9.03 28.94
C ASP A 268 25.35 8.69 30.28
N GLY A 269 26.08 8.82 31.36
CA GLY A 269 25.62 8.59 32.73
C GLY A 269 24.97 9.81 33.41
N SER A 270 24.70 10.89 32.67
CA SER A 270 24.14 12.13 33.25
C SER A 270 22.68 11.98 33.66
N ARG A 271 21.96 10.99 33.10
CA ARG A 271 20.55 10.71 33.39
C ARG A 271 20.42 9.44 34.24
N SER A 272 19.52 9.50 35.22
CA SER A 272 19.13 8.35 36.05
C SER A 272 17.62 8.18 35.97
N GLY A 273 17.13 6.95 36.06
CA GLY A 273 15.71 6.62 36.03
C GLY A 273 15.45 5.21 35.57
N TYR A 274 14.19 4.89 35.37
CA TYR A 274 13.73 3.60 34.87
C TYR A 274 13.43 3.76 33.38
N PHE A 275 14.34 3.36 32.52
CA PHE A 275 14.28 3.65 31.07
C PHE A 275 13.41 2.64 30.30
N LYS A 276 13.19 2.93 29.01
CA LYS A 276 12.37 2.14 28.09
C LYS A 276 12.66 0.64 28.12
N ASP A 277 13.90 0.25 28.24
CA ASP A 277 14.41 -1.14 28.33
C ASP A 277 14.28 -1.78 29.73
N GLY A 278 13.83 -1.08 30.74
CA GLY A 278 13.75 -1.59 32.11
C GLY A 278 12.92 -2.86 32.27
N ILE A 279 11.80 -2.97 31.53
CA ILE A 279 10.99 -4.18 31.55
C ILE A 279 11.73 -5.37 30.92
N ASN A 280 12.48 -5.16 29.83
CA ASN A 280 13.36 -6.17 29.27
C ASN A 280 14.38 -6.66 30.29
N ASP A 281 15.09 -5.75 30.94
CA ASP A 281 16.15 -6.09 31.88
C ASP A 281 15.59 -6.82 33.12
N ARG A 282 14.40 -6.44 33.56
CA ARG A 282 13.70 -7.12 34.66
C ARG A 282 13.28 -8.54 34.30
N VAL A 283 12.72 -8.76 33.11
CA VAL A 283 12.17 -10.06 32.71
C VAL A 283 13.27 -11.02 32.27
N VAL A 284 14.18 -10.56 31.42
CA VAL A 284 15.22 -11.40 30.79
C VAL A 284 16.41 -11.57 31.72
N ASN A 285 16.89 -10.50 32.34
CA ASN A 285 18.12 -10.48 33.16
C ASN A 285 17.85 -10.63 34.65
N GLY A 286 16.58 -10.55 35.08
CA GLY A 286 16.21 -10.64 36.51
C GLY A 286 16.53 -9.39 37.32
N ASP A 287 16.93 -8.28 36.67
CA ASP A 287 17.30 -7.03 37.32
C ASP A 287 16.11 -6.37 38.03
N LEU A 288 16.15 -6.36 39.36
CA LEU A 288 15.07 -5.77 40.18
C LEU A 288 15.12 -4.24 40.17
N GLU A 289 16.29 -3.65 39.91
CA GLU A 289 16.48 -2.19 39.94
C GLU A 289 16.10 -1.52 38.61
N ALA A 290 15.90 -2.30 37.56
CA ALA A 290 15.54 -1.78 36.23
C ALA A 290 14.09 -1.25 36.14
N VAL A 291 13.24 -1.60 37.10
CA VAL A 291 11.82 -1.22 37.14
C VAL A 291 11.47 -0.44 38.41
N ASN A 292 10.48 0.46 38.30
CA ASN A 292 10.13 1.36 39.41
C ASN A 292 9.37 0.60 40.53
N PRO A 293 9.95 0.48 41.76
CA PRO A 293 9.30 -0.19 42.87
C PRO A 293 8.05 0.54 43.40
N LEU A 294 7.90 1.85 43.11
CA LEU A 294 6.71 2.63 43.44
C LEU A 294 5.52 2.33 42.53
N ARG A 295 5.70 1.50 41.50
CA ARG A 295 4.67 1.11 40.55
C ARG A 295 4.01 2.32 39.86
N THR A 296 4.83 3.24 39.42
CA THR A 296 4.47 4.40 38.64
C THR A 296 5.45 4.59 37.49
N GLY A 297 5.01 5.25 36.41
CA GLY A 297 5.85 5.53 35.26
C GLY A 297 5.05 5.99 34.05
N THR A 298 5.66 5.96 32.88
CA THR A 298 5.01 6.25 31.59
C THR A 298 4.89 5.03 30.70
N LYS A 299 5.41 3.88 31.13
CA LYS A 299 5.28 2.56 30.51
C LYS A 299 5.02 1.51 31.59
N ALA A 300 4.05 0.64 31.34
CA ALA A 300 3.67 -0.45 32.24
C ALA A 300 3.44 -1.74 31.46
N ALA A 301 3.63 -2.88 32.12
CA ALA A 301 3.32 -4.20 31.58
C ALA A 301 2.69 -5.10 32.67
N PHE A 302 1.59 -5.74 32.32
CA PHE A 302 1.12 -6.89 33.11
C PHE A 302 2.00 -8.09 32.79
N TRP A 303 2.52 -8.78 33.77
CA TRP A 303 3.43 -9.91 33.58
C TRP A 303 2.77 -11.24 33.95
N PHE A 304 2.46 -12.03 32.92
CA PHE A 304 1.90 -13.38 33.07
C PHE A 304 2.97 -14.41 32.67
N GLU A 305 3.25 -15.36 33.56
CA GLU A 305 4.05 -16.52 33.24
C GLU A 305 3.12 -17.72 33.08
N ARG A 306 3.28 -18.46 31.99
CA ARG A 306 2.43 -19.60 31.64
C ARG A 306 3.27 -20.79 31.25
N VAL A 307 2.83 -21.97 31.59
CA VAL A 307 3.22 -23.23 30.98
C VAL A 307 2.04 -23.68 30.15
N VAL A 308 2.15 -23.57 28.85
CA VAL A 308 1.08 -23.92 27.91
C VAL A 308 1.17 -25.42 27.61
N PRO A 309 0.15 -26.24 27.91
CA PRO A 309 0.18 -27.68 27.69
C PRO A 309 0.47 -28.03 26.23
N ALA A 310 1.06 -29.20 25.99
CA ALA A 310 1.27 -29.76 24.65
C ALA A 310 -0.03 -29.74 23.86
N LYS A 311 -0.01 -29.17 22.64
CA LYS A 311 -1.18 -28.96 21.77
C LYS A 311 -2.33 -28.18 22.43
N GLY A 312 -2.10 -27.60 23.60
CA GLY A 312 -3.07 -26.82 24.37
C GLY A 312 -3.01 -25.33 24.09
N LYS A 313 -3.78 -24.57 24.85
CA LYS A 313 -3.80 -23.11 24.75
C LYS A 313 -4.00 -22.42 26.09
N THR A 314 -3.67 -21.13 26.15
CA THR A 314 -4.01 -20.22 27.25
C THR A 314 -4.59 -18.93 26.71
N GLU A 315 -5.35 -18.19 27.53
CA GLU A 315 -6.01 -16.94 27.12
C GLU A 315 -5.81 -15.87 28.20
N ILE A 316 -5.47 -14.64 27.75
CA ILE A 316 -5.39 -13.45 28.59
C ILE A 316 -6.33 -12.39 27.99
N ARG A 317 -7.02 -11.66 28.87
CA ARG A 317 -8.00 -10.64 28.53
C ARG A 317 -7.56 -9.29 29.05
N ILE A 318 -7.66 -8.28 28.22
CA ILE A 318 -7.36 -6.89 28.57
C ILE A 318 -8.58 -6.05 28.21
N ARG A 319 -8.84 -5.01 28.99
CA ARG A 319 -9.79 -3.95 28.63
C ARG A 319 -9.16 -2.60 28.93
N LEU A 320 -9.20 -1.70 27.97
CA LEU A 320 -8.78 -0.33 28.07
C LEU A 320 -10.00 0.58 27.86
N THR A 321 -10.32 1.42 28.86
CA THR A 321 -11.53 2.25 28.82
C THR A 321 -11.35 3.55 29.62
N ARG A 322 -12.18 4.54 29.33
CA ARG A 322 -12.23 5.78 30.13
C ARG A 322 -13.04 5.64 31.41
N ASP A 323 -13.94 4.69 31.47
CA ASP A 323 -14.84 4.53 32.58
C ASP A 323 -14.31 3.52 33.59
N ALA A 324 -14.28 3.89 34.87
CA ALA A 324 -13.99 2.94 35.92
C ALA A 324 -15.12 1.88 36.01
N ASP A 325 -14.75 0.62 35.87
CA ASP A 325 -15.70 -0.49 35.85
C ASP A 325 -15.35 -1.52 36.94
N VAL A 326 -16.31 -1.86 37.80
CA VAL A 326 -16.13 -2.89 38.86
C VAL A 326 -16.25 -4.33 38.35
N ALA A 327 -16.67 -4.52 37.12
CA ALA A 327 -16.81 -5.86 36.50
C ALA A 327 -16.41 -5.83 35.00
N PRO A 328 -15.16 -5.43 34.70
CA PRO A 328 -14.74 -5.05 33.32
C PRO A 328 -14.87 -6.19 32.30
N PHE A 329 -14.92 -7.44 32.72
CA PHE A 329 -14.96 -8.61 31.84
C PHE A 329 -16.34 -9.33 31.81
N ARG A 330 -17.37 -8.79 32.48
CA ARG A 330 -18.68 -9.47 32.59
C ARG A 330 -19.35 -9.79 31.26
N ARG A 331 -19.15 -8.97 30.22
CA ARG A 331 -19.73 -9.17 28.89
C ARG A 331 -18.67 -9.46 27.82
N PHE A 332 -17.44 -9.79 28.20
CA PHE A 332 -16.30 -9.91 27.31
C PHE A 332 -16.53 -10.86 26.13
N ALA A 333 -16.88 -12.13 26.41
CA ALA A 333 -17.13 -13.12 25.35
C ALA A 333 -18.26 -12.68 24.41
N HIS A 334 -19.38 -12.21 24.98
CA HIS A 334 -20.52 -11.75 24.18
C HIS A 334 -20.16 -10.60 23.24
N LEU A 335 -19.34 -9.65 23.68
CA LEU A 335 -18.91 -8.52 22.85
C LEU A 335 -18.00 -9.00 21.69
N PHE A 336 -17.09 -9.94 21.96
CA PHE A 336 -16.29 -10.54 20.90
C PHE A 336 -17.14 -11.28 19.88
N ASP A 337 -18.06 -12.15 20.33
CA ASP A 337 -18.96 -12.89 19.45
C ASP A 337 -19.80 -11.94 18.58
N GLN A 338 -20.28 -10.84 19.18
CA GLN A 338 -21.04 -9.83 18.47
C GLN A 338 -20.18 -9.15 17.38
N ARG A 339 -18.96 -8.70 17.69
CA ARG A 339 -18.09 -8.03 16.72
C ARG A 339 -17.65 -8.95 15.59
N MET A 340 -17.35 -10.21 15.89
CA MET A 340 -17.06 -11.22 14.87
C MET A 340 -18.25 -11.43 13.94
N ALA A 341 -19.47 -11.58 14.47
CA ALA A 341 -20.66 -11.75 13.66
C ALA A 341 -20.96 -10.51 12.77
N GLU A 342 -20.71 -9.31 13.28
CA GLU A 342 -20.84 -8.06 12.51
C GLU A 342 -19.80 -7.98 11.40
N ALA A 343 -18.53 -8.38 11.65
CA ALA A 343 -17.48 -8.47 10.65
C ALA A 343 -17.84 -9.50 9.56
N ASP A 344 -18.30 -10.69 9.95
CA ASP A 344 -18.74 -11.73 9.02
C ASP A 344 -19.88 -11.25 8.13
N ALA A 345 -20.87 -10.55 8.69
CA ALA A 345 -21.97 -9.97 7.93
C ALA A 345 -21.50 -8.88 6.97
N PHE A 346 -20.51 -8.06 7.35
CA PHE A 346 -19.91 -7.05 6.49
C PHE A 346 -19.24 -7.69 5.28
N TYR A 347 -18.34 -8.66 5.51
CA TYR A 347 -17.63 -9.34 4.42
C TYR A 347 -18.56 -10.19 3.55
N ALA A 348 -19.59 -10.83 4.12
CA ALA A 348 -20.59 -11.54 3.33
C ALA A 348 -21.30 -10.62 2.32
N GLY A 349 -21.58 -9.38 2.72
CA GLY A 349 -22.12 -8.37 1.82
C GLY A 349 -21.14 -7.96 0.70
N LEU A 350 -19.88 -7.69 1.08
CA LEU A 350 -18.83 -7.26 0.15
C LEU A 350 -18.47 -8.37 -0.86
N GLN A 351 -18.50 -9.62 -0.43
CA GLN A 351 -18.16 -10.82 -1.19
C GLN A 351 -19.34 -11.43 -1.94
N HIS A 352 -20.46 -10.71 -2.02
CA HIS A 352 -21.63 -11.20 -2.73
C HIS A 352 -21.30 -11.53 -4.19
N GLY A 353 -21.67 -12.74 -4.64
CA GLY A 353 -21.38 -13.23 -5.98
C GLY A 353 -19.96 -13.78 -6.19
N MET A 354 -19.07 -13.71 -5.20
CA MET A 354 -17.76 -14.37 -5.30
C MET A 354 -17.88 -15.89 -5.15
N ALA A 355 -17.27 -16.62 -6.08
CA ALA A 355 -17.14 -18.08 -6.01
C ALA A 355 -15.90 -18.49 -5.19
N GLY A 356 -15.99 -19.62 -4.49
CA GLY A 356 -14.88 -20.24 -3.78
C GLY A 356 -14.63 -19.66 -2.38
N THR A 357 -14.46 -20.54 -1.41
CA THR A 357 -14.14 -20.17 -0.02
C THR A 357 -12.73 -19.65 0.12
N ASP A 358 -11.78 -20.23 -0.64
CA ASP A 358 -10.39 -19.80 -0.65
C ASP A 358 -10.22 -18.36 -1.16
N ALA A 359 -10.87 -18.01 -2.28
CA ALA A 359 -10.83 -16.66 -2.82
C ALA A 359 -11.40 -15.62 -1.83
N ARG A 360 -12.47 -15.96 -1.11
CA ARG A 360 -13.04 -15.12 -0.06
C ARG A 360 -12.09 -14.94 1.12
N ALA A 361 -11.41 -16.01 1.54
CA ALA A 361 -10.42 -15.97 2.61
C ALA A 361 -9.20 -15.10 2.23
N VAL A 362 -8.66 -15.28 1.01
CA VAL A 362 -7.56 -14.46 0.48
C VAL A 362 -7.97 -12.98 0.42
N GLN A 363 -9.15 -12.68 -0.10
CA GLN A 363 -9.63 -11.30 -0.18
C GLN A 363 -9.78 -10.66 1.21
N ARG A 364 -10.35 -11.38 2.20
CA ARG A 364 -10.52 -10.88 3.57
C ARG A 364 -9.18 -10.57 4.22
N GLN A 365 -8.18 -11.44 4.05
CA GLN A 365 -6.83 -11.21 4.57
C GLN A 365 -6.14 -10.04 3.84
N ALA A 366 -6.31 -9.87 2.52
CA ALA A 366 -5.81 -8.70 1.81
C ALA A 366 -6.42 -7.40 2.34
N PHE A 367 -7.73 -7.37 2.56
CA PHE A 367 -8.39 -6.23 3.19
C PHE A 367 -7.95 -6.00 4.63
N ALA A 368 -7.74 -7.07 5.40
CA ALA A 368 -7.20 -6.97 6.74
C ALA A 368 -5.80 -6.34 6.74
N GLY A 369 -4.91 -6.78 5.86
CA GLY A 369 -3.59 -6.19 5.67
C GLY A 369 -3.65 -4.69 5.35
N MET A 370 -4.56 -4.27 4.47
CA MET A 370 -4.76 -2.86 4.15
C MET A 370 -5.21 -2.02 5.35
N ILE A 371 -6.06 -2.55 6.23
CA ILE A 371 -6.50 -1.83 7.42
C ILE A 371 -5.41 -1.83 8.50
N TRP A 372 -4.75 -2.96 8.73
CA TRP A 372 -3.66 -3.08 9.68
C TRP A 372 -2.44 -2.23 9.30
N SER A 373 -2.22 -1.95 8.01
CA SER A 373 -1.12 -1.11 7.51
C SER A 373 -1.40 0.40 7.60
N LYS A 374 -2.50 0.81 8.21
CA LYS A 374 -2.69 2.20 8.62
C LYS A 374 -1.70 2.54 9.74
N GLN A 375 -1.05 3.69 9.62
CA GLN A 375 -0.05 4.12 10.60
C GLN A 375 -0.17 5.63 10.86
N TYR A 376 0.00 6.03 12.12
CA TYR A 376 0.22 7.44 12.42
C TYR A 376 1.62 7.82 11.95
N PHE A 377 1.70 8.74 11.00
CA PHE A 377 2.93 9.22 10.43
C PHE A 377 3.20 10.64 10.89
N TYR A 378 4.23 10.80 11.72
CA TYR A 378 4.69 12.09 12.21
C TYR A 378 6.08 12.39 11.68
N TYR A 379 6.24 13.52 11.00
CA TYR A 379 7.54 13.97 10.53
C TYR A 379 7.55 15.47 10.28
N ASP A 380 8.38 16.19 11.03
CA ASP A 380 8.56 17.65 10.97
C ASP A 380 10.01 17.94 10.57
N ILE A 381 10.23 18.43 9.36
CA ILE A 381 11.58 18.67 8.82
C ILE A 381 12.37 19.71 9.61
N PRO A 382 11.83 20.88 10.03
CA PRO A 382 12.53 21.79 10.92
C PRO A 382 13.04 21.13 12.20
N GLU A 383 12.19 20.34 12.84
CA GLU A 383 12.56 19.60 14.05
C GLU A 383 13.60 18.51 13.76
N TRP A 384 13.47 17.82 12.63
CA TRP A 384 14.46 16.84 12.21
C TRP A 384 15.82 17.48 11.94
N LEU A 385 15.89 18.64 11.26
CA LEU A 385 17.13 19.39 11.02
C LEU A 385 17.74 19.92 12.31
N GLY A 386 16.91 20.29 13.29
CA GLY A 386 17.33 20.78 14.62
C GLY A 386 17.86 19.67 15.54
N GLY A 387 17.37 18.47 15.36
CA GLY A 387 17.67 17.31 16.22
C GLY A 387 16.76 17.21 17.44
N ASP A 388 16.87 16.06 18.13
CA ASP A 388 16.12 15.77 19.35
C ASP A 388 16.95 16.16 20.58
N PRO A 389 16.43 17.02 21.50
CA PRO A 389 17.16 17.41 22.72
C PRO A 389 17.52 16.24 23.64
N ALA A 390 16.78 15.13 23.53
CA ALA A 390 17.06 13.91 24.30
C ALA A 390 18.17 13.03 23.71
N HIS A 391 18.63 13.32 22.51
CA HIS A 391 19.60 12.54 21.74
C HIS A 391 20.86 13.37 21.44
N PRO A 392 21.96 12.76 20.96
CA PRO A 392 23.13 13.49 20.50
C PRO A 392 22.78 14.49 19.40
N ALA A 393 23.43 15.64 19.39
CA ALA A 393 23.22 16.66 18.39
C ALA A 393 23.52 16.15 16.97
N PRO A 394 22.72 16.51 15.95
CA PRO A 394 22.99 16.13 14.57
C PRO A 394 24.34 16.67 14.08
N PRO A 395 24.99 15.98 13.13
CA PRO A 395 26.19 16.50 12.48
C PRO A 395 25.92 17.86 11.80
N ALA A 396 26.90 18.76 11.84
CA ALA A 396 26.74 20.11 11.24
C ALA A 396 26.40 20.06 9.72
N GLY A 397 26.87 19.05 9.02
CA GLY A 397 26.62 18.84 7.60
C GLY A 397 25.16 18.52 7.24
N ARG A 398 24.34 18.08 8.20
CA ARG A 398 22.94 17.72 8.02
C ARG A 398 22.10 18.86 7.40
N LYS A 399 22.37 20.10 7.78
CA LYS A 399 21.68 21.30 7.27
C LYS A 399 21.88 21.53 5.76
N TYR A 400 22.90 20.92 5.17
CA TYR A 400 23.26 21.06 3.76
C TYR A 400 23.01 19.78 2.96
N GLY A 401 22.56 18.74 3.63
CA GLY A 401 22.20 17.46 3.02
C GLY A 401 20.77 17.40 2.50
N ARG A 402 20.18 16.20 2.54
CA ARG A 402 18.78 15.98 2.16
C ARG A 402 17.83 16.79 3.03
N ASN A 403 16.61 16.95 2.58
CA ASN A 403 15.51 17.70 3.23
C ASN A 403 15.74 19.22 3.34
N ARG A 404 16.89 19.76 2.94
CA ARG A 404 17.15 21.20 2.95
C ARG A 404 16.19 21.98 2.02
N ASP A 405 15.80 21.36 0.91
CA ASP A 405 15.00 21.98 -0.15
C ASP A 405 13.50 21.90 0.14
N TRP A 406 13.10 21.17 1.20
CA TRP A 406 11.71 20.97 1.57
C TRP A 406 11.45 21.12 3.09
N ALA A 407 11.96 22.19 3.66
CA ALA A 407 11.93 22.43 5.10
C ALA A 407 10.51 22.67 5.69
N HIS A 408 9.48 22.81 4.87
CA HIS A 408 8.09 23.00 5.34
C HIS A 408 7.25 21.73 5.35
N LEU A 409 7.81 20.57 5.04
CA LEU A 409 7.13 19.31 5.21
C LEU A 409 6.83 19.07 6.69
N ASN A 410 5.56 18.84 7.01
CA ASN A 410 5.09 18.54 8.36
C ASN A 410 3.93 17.54 8.27
N ASN A 411 4.20 16.30 8.62
CA ASN A 411 3.25 15.19 8.59
C ASN A 411 2.80 14.89 10.03
N ALA A 412 1.51 14.72 10.25
CA ALA A 412 0.91 14.34 11.53
C ALA A 412 -0.47 13.67 11.32
N ASP A 413 -0.54 12.71 10.41
CA ASP A 413 -1.80 12.12 9.97
C ASP A 413 -1.73 10.59 9.92
N ILE A 414 -2.89 9.95 9.91
CA ILE A 414 -2.99 8.51 9.65
C ILE A 414 -2.88 8.28 8.15
N ILE A 415 -1.86 7.51 7.75
CA ILE A 415 -1.58 7.19 6.35
C ILE A 415 -1.65 5.69 6.14
N SER A 416 -2.15 5.27 4.97
CA SER A 416 -2.04 3.89 4.49
C SER A 416 -0.62 3.66 4.01
N MET A 417 0.16 2.90 4.76
CA MET A 417 1.54 2.56 4.41
C MET A 417 1.60 1.34 3.48
N PRO A 418 2.68 1.19 2.68
CA PRO A 418 2.95 -0.06 1.98
C PRO A 418 3.00 -1.25 2.94
N ASP A 419 3.73 -1.11 4.04
CA ASP A 419 3.70 -2.01 5.19
C ASP A 419 3.95 -1.25 6.50
N LYS A 420 4.04 -1.95 7.62
CA LYS A 420 4.28 -1.38 8.96
C LYS A 420 5.70 -1.57 9.47
N TRP A 421 6.57 -2.14 8.68
CA TRP A 421 7.92 -2.44 9.09
C TRP A 421 8.97 -1.84 8.15
N GLU A 422 8.93 -2.19 6.86
CA GLU A 422 9.99 -1.89 5.89
C GLU A 422 9.83 -0.51 5.28
N TYR A 423 8.58 -0.07 5.00
CA TYR A 423 8.28 1.22 4.38
C TYR A 423 7.53 2.18 5.32
N PRO A 424 8.16 2.66 6.40
CA PRO A 424 7.52 3.57 7.36
C PRO A 424 7.56 5.03 6.90
N TRP A 425 7.32 5.29 5.61
CA TRP A 425 7.22 6.62 4.99
C TRP A 425 5.99 6.71 4.09
N TYR A 426 5.62 7.94 3.66
CA TYR A 426 4.58 8.03 2.67
C TYR A 426 5.15 7.78 1.26
N ALA A 427 4.64 6.76 0.59
CA ALA A 427 5.02 6.42 -0.77
C ALA A 427 3.91 6.91 -1.70
N ALA A 428 4.19 7.96 -2.48
CA ALA A 428 3.14 8.73 -3.14
C ALA A 428 2.35 7.94 -4.19
N TRP A 429 3.02 7.15 -5.02
CA TRP A 429 2.30 6.36 -6.03
C TRP A 429 1.71 5.06 -5.47
N ASP A 430 2.36 4.46 -4.48
CA ASP A 430 1.82 3.31 -3.75
C ASP A 430 0.46 3.64 -3.14
N LEU A 431 0.38 4.76 -2.43
CA LEU A 431 -0.86 5.23 -1.80
C LEU A 431 -1.99 5.39 -2.81
N ALA A 432 -1.71 5.85 -4.02
CA ALA A 432 -2.72 5.96 -5.07
C ALA A 432 -3.34 4.59 -5.41
N PHE A 433 -2.53 3.53 -5.48
CA PHE A 433 -3.02 2.16 -5.68
C PHE A 433 -3.75 1.61 -4.46
N HIS A 434 -3.28 1.92 -3.23
CA HIS A 434 -3.95 1.52 -2.00
C HIS A 434 -5.39 2.03 -1.91
N THR A 435 -5.66 3.22 -2.44
CA THR A 435 -6.99 3.83 -2.36
C THR A 435 -8.05 3.05 -3.14
N ILE A 436 -7.65 2.22 -4.10
CA ILE A 436 -8.60 1.41 -4.90
C ILE A 436 -9.27 0.31 -4.05
N PRO A 437 -8.55 -0.62 -3.39
CA PRO A 437 -9.17 -1.56 -2.47
C PRO A 437 -9.79 -0.85 -1.24
N LEU A 438 -9.15 0.19 -0.70
CA LEU A 438 -9.68 0.96 0.43
C LEU A 438 -11.02 1.62 0.13
N ALA A 439 -11.28 2.09 -1.11
CA ALA A 439 -12.56 2.68 -1.50
C ALA A 439 -13.74 1.68 -1.43
N HIS A 440 -13.48 0.39 -1.47
CA HIS A 440 -14.49 -0.64 -1.26
C HIS A 440 -14.80 -0.89 0.23
N LEU A 441 -13.86 -0.58 1.12
CA LEU A 441 -13.98 -0.74 2.58
C LEU A 441 -14.47 0.56 3.24
N ASP A 442 -13.76 1.64 2.99
CA ASP A 442 -13.94 2.97 3.59
C ASP A 442 -13.68 4.05 2.54
N PRO A 443 -14.68 4.40 1.72
CA PRO A 443 -14.51 5.40 0.65
C PRO A 443 -14.17 6.78 1.20
N VAL A 444 -14.57 7.10 2.44
CA VAL A 444 -14.21 8.38 3.09
C VAL A 444 -12.72 8.42 3.33
N PHE A 445 -12.14 7.40 3.96
CA PHE A 445 -10.71 7.32 4.21
C PHE A 445 -9.90 7.32 2.89
N ALA A 446 -10.35 6.57 1.88
CA ALA A 446 -9.68 6.55 0.57
C ALA A 446 -9.63 7.95 -0.08
N LYS A 447 -10.72 8.70 -0.02
CA LYS A 447 -10.77 10.10 -0.51
C LYS A 447 -9.88 11.02 0.31
N GLU A 448 -9.87 10.88 1.63
CA GLU A 448 -9.01 11.66 2.53
C GLU A 448 -7.53 11.44 2.25
N GLN A 449 -7.10 10.20 1.94
CA GLN A 449 -5.72 9.90 1.57
C GLN A 449 -5.29 10.63 0.27
N LEU A 450 -6.16 10.67 -0.75
CA LEU A 450 -5.87 11.38 -1.99
C LEU A 450 -5.85 12.91 -1.80
N LEU A 451 -6.70 13.44 -0.94
CA LEU A 451 -6.67 14.85 -0.55
C LEU A 451 -5.42 15.18 0.26
N LEU A 452 -5.00 14.27 1.16
CA LEU A 452 -3.88 14.47 2.06
C LEU A 452 -2.59 14.81 1.32
N LEU A 453 -2.21 13.99 0.34
CA LEU A 453 -0.98 14.20 -0.43
C LEU A 453 -0.97 15.48 -1.28
N THR A 454 -2.12 16.11 -1.46
CA THR A 454 -2.23 17.38 -2.18
C THR A 454 -2.33 18.60 -1.25
N ARG A 455 -2.23 18.41 0.07
CA ARG A 455 -2.23 19.50 1.05
C ARG A 455 -0.89 20.22 1.07
N GLU A 456 -0.90 21.41 1.66
CA GLU A 456 0.22 22.34 1.73
C GLU A 456 1.48 21.76 2.39
N TRP A 457 1.29 20.83 3.35
CA TRP A 457 2.38 20.20 4.09
C TRP A 457 2.96 18.95 3.43
N TYR A 458 2.26 18.40 2.43
CA TYR A 458 2.64 17.17 1.71
C TYR A 458 3.04 17.43 0.25
N MET A 459 2.51 18.48 -0.37
CA MET A 459 2.87 18.93 -1.71
C MET A 459 3.77 20.15 -1.62
N HIS A 460 4.88 20.15 -2.33
CA HIS A 460 5.79 21.30 -2.38
C HIS A 460 5.10 22.51 -3.04
N PRO A 461 5.40 23.76 -2.61
CA PRO A 461 4.81 24.97 -3.21
C PRO A 461 4.99 25.13 -4.71
N ASN A 462 6.01 24.49 -5.31
CA ASN A 462 6.17 24.48 -6.78
C ASN A 462 5.19 23.54 -7.50
N GLY A 463 4.34 22.81 -6.76
CA GLY A 463 3.37 21.83 -7.28
C GLY A 463 3.86 20.39 -7.32
N GLN A 464 5.10 20.10 -6.95
CA GLN A 464 5.62 18.74 -6.89
C GLN A 464 4.95 17.92 -5.78
N ILE A 465 4.55 16.70 -6.12
CA ILE A 465 4.28 15.63 -5.15
C ILE A 465 5.54 14.75 -5.17
N PRO A 466 6.39 14.76 -4.13
CA PRO A 466 7.59 13.95 -4.10
C PRO A 466 7.27 12.46 -4.05
N ALA A 467 8.20 11.62 -4.47
CA ALA A 467 8.09 10.17 -4.37
C ALA A 467 7.96 9.74 -2.91
N TYR A 468 8.80 10.32 -2.06
CA TYR A 468 8.90 10.10 -0.62
C TYR A 468 9.56 11.32 0.03
N GLU A 469 9.62 11.36 1.37
CA GLU A 469 10.01 12.55 2.11
C GLU A 469 11.51 12.87 2.14
N TRP A 470 12.40 11.99 1.65
CA TRP A 470 13.85 12.20 1.81
C TRP A 470 14.62 12.51 0.52
N ALA A 471 14.09 12.20 -0.64
CA ALA A 471 14.75 12.47 -1.92
C ALA A 471 13.87 13.31 -2.83
N PHE A 472 13.97 14.62 -2.66
CA PHE A 472 13.15 15.59 -3.38
C PHE A 472 13.32 15.54 -4.91
N GLY A 473 14.50 15.09 -5.38
CA GLY A 473 14.79 14.92 -6.80
C GLY A 473 14.04 13.78 -7.46
N ASP A 474 13.65 12.76 -6.70
CA ASP A 474 12.95 11.60 -7.20
C ASP A 474 11.45 11.86 -7.35
N VAL A 475 10.88 11.32 -8.40
CA VAL A 475 9.44 11.43 -8.67
C VAL A 475 8.88 10.09 -9.09
N ASN A 476 7.66 9.83 -8.65
CA ASN A 476 6.87 8.68 -9.06
C ASN A 476 5.98 9.02 -10.27
N PRO A 477 5.49 8.01 -10.99
CA PRO A 477 4.49 8.21 -12.03
C PRO A 477 3.28 9.00 -11.54
N PRO A 478 2.73 9.92 -12.34
CA PRO A 478 1.62 10.78 -11.92
C PRO A 478 0.27 10.04 -11.99
N VAL A 479 0.10 9.00 -11.16
CA VAL A 479 -1.10 8.15 -11.10
C VAL A 479 -2.21 8.69 -10.19
N HIS A 480 -1.97 9.80 -9.53
CA HIS A 480 -2.91 10.37 -8.54
C HIS A 480 -4.26 10.75 -9.16
N ALA A 481 -4.27 11.33 -10.37
CA ALA A 481 -5.52 11.65 -11.08
C ALA A 481 -6.31 10.41 -11.48
N TRP A 482 -5.61 9.34 -11.92
CA TRP A 482 -6.23 8.06 -12.18
C TRP A 482 -6.91 7.49 -10.93
N ALA A 483 -6.21 7.45 -9.81
CA ALA A 483 -6.76 6.97 -8.55
C ALA A 483 -7.96 7.81 -8.08
N THR A 484 -7.86 9.13 -8.18
CA THR A 484 -8.96 10.06 -7.85
C THR A 484 -10.22 9.75 -8.65
N TRP A 485 -10.07 9.59 -9.96
CA TRP A 485 -11.19 9.22 -10.83
C TRP A 485 -11.78 7.86 -10.47
N ARG A 486 -10.94 6.85 -10.20
CA ARG A 486 -11.40 5.50 -9.84
C ARG A 486 -12.10 5.48 -8.48
N VAL A 487 -11.58 6.15 -7.47
CA VAL A 487 -12.21 6.27 -6.15
C VAL A 487 -13.55 6.98 -6.25
N TYR A 488 -13.63 8.08 -7.01
CA TYR A 488 -14.89 8.76 -7.29
C TYR A 488 -15.94 7.83 -7.91
N GLN A 489 -15.54 7.01 -8.89
CA GLN A 489 -16.44 6.06 -9.54
C GLN A 489 -16.92 4.95 -8.59
N ILE A 490 -15.99 4.41 -7.77
CA ILE A 490 -16.31 3.36 -6.79
C ILE A 490 -17.29 3.91 -5.76
N ASP A 491 -17.02 5.09 -5.18
CA ASP A 491 -17.91 5.73 -4.21
C ASP A 491 -19.28 6.03 -4.82
N ARG A 492 -19.32 6.62 -6.03
CA ARG A 492 -20.59 6.86 -6.75
C ARG A 492 -21.40 5.60 -6.95
N LYS A 493 -20.76 4.47 -7.25
CA LYS A 493 -21.43 3.18 -7.42
C LYS A 493 -22.02 2.65 -6.11
N HIS A 494 -21.32 2.86 -5.00
CA HIS A 494 -21.76 2.42 -3.67
C HIS A 494 -22.84 3.33 -3.08
N SER A 495 -22.66 4.64 -3.17
CA SER A 495 -23.54 5.66 -2.57
C SER A 495 -24.72 6.07 -3.46
N GLY A 496 -24.66 5.77 -4.77
CA GLY A 496 -25.62 6.25 -5.77
C GLY A 496 -25.42 7.72 -6.16
N LYS A 497 -24.46 8.44 -5.57
CA LYS A 497 -24.21 9.87 -5.80
C LYS A 497 -22.71 10.15 -5.93
N GLY A 498 -22.32 10.92 -6.96
CA GLY A 498 -20.93 11.38 -7.12
C GLY A 498 -20.58 12.49 -6.13
N ASP A 499 -19.40 12.40 -5.52
CA ASP A 499 -18.84 13.43 -4.64
C ASP A 499 -18.04 14.42 -5.49
N LEU A 500 -18.75 15.41 -6.04
CA LEU A 500 -18.14 16.43 -6.91
C LEU A 500 -17.20 17.36 -6.16
N GLU A 501 -17.47 17.64 -4.89
CA GLU A 501 -16.59 18.47 -4.06
C GLU A 501 -15.22 17.83 -3.89
N PHE A 502 -15.17 16.52 -3.57
CA PHE A 502 -13.93 15.78 -3.53
C PHE A 502 -13.18 15.85 -4.87
N LEU A 503 -13.90 15.58 -5.97
CA LEU A 503 -13.31 15.55 -7.31
C LEU A 503 -12.71 16.92 -7.69
N GLU A 504 -13.43 18.00 -7.43
CA GLU A 504 -13.02 19.38 -7.71
C GLU A 504 -11.82 19.81 -6.85
N ARG A 505 -11.83 19.49 -5.55
CA ARG A 505 -10.72 19.84 -4.63
C ARG A 505 -9.42 19.19 -5.05
N VAL A 506 -9.42 17.89 -5.37
CA VAL A 506 -8.21 17.20 -5.84
C VAL A 506 -7.79 17.74 -7.21
N PHE A 507 -8.75 17.94 -8.12
CA PHE A 507 -8.47 18.45 -9.47
C PHE A 507 -7.72 19.78 -9.47
N HIS A 508 -8.15 20.75 -8.68
CA HIS A 508 -7.48 22.07 -8.59
C HIS A 508 -6.03 21.94 -8.13
N LYS A 509 -5.73 21.07 -7.19
CA LYS A 509 -4.35 20.84 -6.73
C LYS A 509 -3.53 20.09 -7.78
N LEU A 510 -4.13 19.11 -8.45
CA LEU A 510 -3.44 18.38 -9.52
C LEU A 510 -3.13 19.25 -10.74
N MET A 511 -3.86 20.33 -11.00
CA MET A 511 -3.47 21.30 -12.02
C MET A 511 -2.12 21.96 -11.71
N LEU A 512 -1.83 22.25 -10.43
CA LEU A 512 -0.52 22.74 -10.01
C LEU A 512 0.57 21.69 -10.24
N ASN A 513 0.28 20.46 -9.88
CA ASN A 513 1.20 19.34 -10.10
C ASN A 513 1.44 19.09 -11.60
N PHE A 514 0.40 19.17 -12.44
CA PHE A 514 0.54 19.06 -13.90
C PHE A 514 1.43 20.15 -14.46
N THR A 515 1.29 21.39 -13.97
CA THR A 515 2.15 22.50 -14.39
C THR A 515 3.61 22.25 -14.01
N TRP A 516 3.87 21.71 -12.82
CA TRP A 516 5.22 21.30 -12.42
C TRP A 516 5.81 20.27 -13.39
N TRP A 517 5.04 19.24 -13.77
CA TRP A 517 5.45 18.23 -14.73
C TRP A 517 5.73 18.81 -16.12
N VAL A 518 4.87 19.69 -16.62
CA VAL A 518 5.05 20.35 -17.93
C VAL A 518 6.36 21.14 -17.97
N ASN A 519 6.82 21.67 -16.85
CA ASN A 519 8.09 22.39 -16.76
C ASN A 519 9.32 21.46 -16.70
N ARG A 520 9.14 20.14 -16.60
CA ARG A 520 10.20 19.13 -16.64
C ARG A 520 10.33 18.44 -18.00
N LYS A 521 9.85 19.05 -19.05
CA LYS A 521 10.07 18.56 -20.40
C LYS A 521 11.52 18.78 -20.85
N ASP A 522 11.88 18.13 -21.95
CA ASP A 522 13.18 18.22 -22.58
C ASP A 522 13.66 19.66 -22.77
N ALA A 523 14.98 19.87 -22.80
CA ALA A 523 15.60 21.18 -22.92
C ALA A 523 15.20 21.93 -24.21
N GLU A 524 14.77 21.20 -25.23
CA GLU A 524 14.33 21.74 -26.53
C GLU A 524 12.83 22.06 -26.57
N GLY A 525 12.10 21.75 -25.50
CA GLY A 525 10.67 22.07 -25.34
C GLY A 525 9.73 21.28 -26.26
N ARG A 526 10.14 20.10 -26.70
CA ARG A 526 9.40 19.24 -27.65
C ARG A 526 8.28 18.39 -27.05
N ASN A 527 8.00 18.54 -25.76
CA ASN A 527 7.03 17.75 -25.00
C ASN A 527 7.40 16.26 -24.82
N VAL A 528 8.68 15.93 -24.84
CA VAL A 528 9.24 14.71 -24.30
C VAL A 528 9.54 14.95 -22.82
N PHE A 529 9.21 13.99 -21.94
CA PHE A 529 9.38 14.17 -20.52
C PHE A 529 10.51 13.30 -19.98
N GLN A 530 11.34 13.91 -19.15
CA GLN A 530 12.42 13.27 -18.42
C GLN A 530 11.96 13.14 -16.98
N GLY A 531 11.36 12.02 -16.65
CA GLY A 531 10.83 11.75 -15.31
C GLY A 531 11.92 11.32 -14.32
N GLY A 532 13.11 10.97 -14.80
CA GLY A 532 14.15 10.40 -13.96
C GLY A 532 13.77 9.01 -13.47
N PHE A 533 13.76 8.81 -12.18
CA PHE A 533 13.53 7.52 -11.50
C PHE A 533 12.21 6.81 -11.90
N LEU A 534 11.08 7.46 -11.76
CA LEU A 534 9.74 6.93 -12.10
C LEU A 534 9.39 5.58 -11.46
N GLY A 535 9.93 5.27 -10.27
CA GLY A 535 9.61 4.05 -9.53
C GLY A 535 10.07 2.74 -10.17
N LEU A 536 10.94 2.78 -11.17
CA LEU A 536 11.43 1.60 -11.89
C LEU A 536 12.94 1.45 -11.70
N ASP A 537 13.36 1.02 -10.51
CA ASP A 537 14.74 1.11 -10.01
C ASP A 537 15.81 0.67 -11.01
N ASN A 538 15.90 -0.62 -11.29
CA ASN A 538 16.96 -1.19 -12.11
C ASN A 538 16.54 -1.54 -13.55
N ILE A 539 15.47 -0.92 -14.07
CA ILE A 539 14.87 -1.29 -15.36
C ILE A 539 15.80 -1.09 -16.57
N GLY A 540 16.70 -0.14 -16.50
CA GLY A 540 17.61 0.25 -17.59
C GLY A 540 19.07 -0.14 -17.35
N VAL A 541 19.95 0.35 -18.24
CA VAL A 541 21.42 0.21 -18.12
C VAL A 541 22.05 1.32 -17.29
N PHE A 542 21.34 2.43 -17.10
CA PHE A 542 21.78 3.58 -16.34
C PHE A 542 20.85 3.86 -15.17
N ASP A 543 21.40 4.41 -14.10
CA ASP A 543 20.61 5.04 -13.06
C ASP A 543 19.95 6.31 -13.64
N ARG A 544 18.62 6.29 -13.72
CA ARG A 544 17.85 7.39 -14.32
C ARG A 544 17.70 8.59 -13.39
N SER A 545 18.01 8.43 -12.10
CA SER A 545 18.02 9.51 -11.09
C SER A 545 19.34 10.25 -11.05
N ALA A 546 20.44 9.62 -11.54
CA ALA A 546 21.77 10.18 -11.50
C ALA A 546 22.18 10.85 -12.82
N GLN A 547 23.24 11.66 -12.74
CA GLN A 547 23.87 12.18 -13.95
C GLN A 547 24.47 11.03 -14.78
N LEU A 548 24.11 10.96 -16.05
CA LEU A 548 24.58 9.89 -16.93
C LEU A 548 26.10 9.88 -17.09
N PRO A 549 26.75 8.72 -16.99
CA PRO A 549 28.19 8.60 -17.18
C PRO A 549 28.65 8.89 -18.61
N THR A 550 27.72 8.87 -19.58
CA THR A 550 27.93 9.25 -20.99
C THR A 550 27.90 10.75 -21.21
N GLY A 551 27.44 11.54 -20.22
CA GLY A 551 26.91 12.87 -20.46
C GLY A 551 25.61 12.82 -21.28
N GLY A 552 25.04 13.98 -21.61
CA GLY A 552 23.77 14.04 -22.35
C GLY A 552 22.53 13.68 -21.49
N HIS A 553 21.51 13.12 -22.12
CA HIS A 553 20.24 12.81 -21.46
C HIS A 553 19.51 11.63 -22.12
N ILE A 554 18.47 11.12 -21.45
CA ILE A 554 17.59 10.08 -21.98
C ILE A 554 16.19 10.66 -22.20
N ASP A 555 15.69 10.53 -23.43
CA ASP A 555 14.29 10.73 -23.75
C ASP A 555 13.52 9.47 -23.33
N GLN A 556 12.65 9.59 -22.33
CA GLN A 556 11.99 8.46 -21.70
C GLN A 556 10.63 8.14 -22.35
N ALA A 557 10.48 6.89 -22.79
CA ALA A 557 9.21 6.41 -23.35
C ALA A 557 8.13 6.28 -22.27
N ASP A 558 8.50 5.81 -21.08
CA ASP A 558 7.59 5.73 -19.93
C ASP A 558 7.21 7.13 -19.42
N GLY A 559 8.16 8.00 -19.14
CA GLY A 559 7.91 9.36 -18.66
C GLY A 559 6.94 10.13 -19.55
N THR A 560 7.17 10.06 -20.87
CA THR A 560 6.31 10.72 -21.88
C THR A 560 4.91 10.08 -21.91
N SER A 561 4.82 8.76 -21.82
CA SER A 561 3.55 8.01 -21.81
C SER A 561 2.74 8.25 -20.53
N TRP A 562 3.40 8.34 -19.37
CA TRP A 562 2.76 8.69 -18.11
C TRP A 562 2.12 10.09 -18.18
N MET A 563 2.79 11.04 -18.82
CA MET A 563 2.23 12.40 -19.01
C MET A 563 1.06 12.43 -19.98
N ALA A 564 1.05 11.57 -21.00
CA ALA A 564 -0.11 11.39 -21.88
C ALA A 564 -1.30 10.81 -21.09
N MET A 565 -1.09 9.78 -20.27
CA MET A 565 -2.11 9.22 -19.38
C MET A 565 -2.65 10.28 -18.41
N TYR A 566 -1.75 11.05 -17.78
CA TYR A 566 -2.12 12.10 -16.84
C TYR A 566 -3.00 13.17 -17.49
N SER A 567 -2.63 13.62 -18.73
CA SER A 567 -3.45 14.56 -19.49
C SER A 567 -4.86 14.02 -19.75
N LEU A 568 -4.98 12.76 -20.16
CA LEU A 568 -6.28 12.12 -20.39
C LEU A 568 -7.10 11.95 -19.09
N ASN A 569 -6.45 11.62 -17.98
CA ASN A 569 -7.13 11.47 -16.69
C ASN A 569 -7.66 12.82 -16.17
N LEU A 570 -6.87 13.89 -16.27
CA LEU A 570 -7.32 15.24 -15.92
C LEU A 570 -8.41 15.75 -16.86
N MET A 571 -8.29 15.47 -18.16
CA MET A 571 -9.35 15.77 -19.12
C MET A 571 -10.67 15.07 -18.71
N ARG A 572 -10.61 13.78 -18.34
CA ARG A 572 -11.79 13.01 -17.91
C ARG A 572 -12.44 13.61 -16.68
N ILE A 573 -11.65 14.02 -15.68
CA ILE A 573 -12.16 14.70 -14.48
C ILE A 573 -12.80 16.03 -14.87
N ALA A 574 -12.13 16.83 -15.69
CA ALA A 574 -12.65 18.12 -16.16
C ALA A 574 -13.99 17.97 -16.92
N LEU A 575 -14.13 16.94 -17.74
CA LEU A 575 -15.40 16.64 -18.46
C LEU A 575 -16.52 16.22 -17.51
N GLU A 576 -16.23 15.53 -16.43
CA GLU A 576 -17.24 15.21 -15.39
C GLU A 576 -17.69 16.50 -14.67
N LEU A 577 -16.75 17.33 -14.25
CA LEU A 577 -17.03 18.63 -13.62
C LEU A 577 -17.77 19.59 -14.57
N ALA A 578 -17.45 19.56 -15.86
CA ALA A 578 -18.08 20.40 -16.89
C ALA A 578 -19.58 20.15 -17.05
N GLN A 579 -20.07 18.94 -16.74
CA GLN A 579 -21.50 18.65 -16.73
C GLN A 579 -22.27 19.49 -15.70
N HIS A 580 -21.57 20.04 -14.69
CA HIS A 580 -22.12 20.85 -13.61
C HIS A 580 -21.68 22.33 -13.69
N ASN A 581 -20.49 22.59 -14.23
CA ASN A 581 -19.95 23.93 -14.41
C ASN A 581 -19.15 24.00 -15.71
N ARG A 582 -19.70 24.71 -16.71
CA ARG A 582 -19.14 24.82 -18.06
C ARG A 582 -17.74 25.42 -18.16
N VAL A 583 -17.27 26.11 -17.14
CA VAL A 583 -15.89 26.63 -17.09
C VAL A 583 -14.86 25.50 -17.30
N TYR A 584 -15.17 24.28 -16.86
CA TYR A 584 -14.29 23.13 -17.04
C TYR A 584 -14.22 22.60 -18.47
N GLU A 585 -15.09 23.01 -19.40
CA GLU A 585 -14.94 22.66 -20.83
C GLU A 585 -13.65 23.25 -21.44
N ASP A 586 -13.28 24.48 -21.04
CA ASP A 586 -12.05 25.12 -21.48
C ASP A 586 -10.81 24.38 -21.00
N ILE A 587 -10.84 23.95 -19.73
CA ILE A 587 -9.74 23.20 -19.12
C ILE A 587 -9.62 21.80 -19.75
N ALA A 588 -10.75 21.12 -20.00
CA ALA A 588 -10.75 19.82 -20.68
C ALA A 588 -10.11 19.92 -22.07
N THR A 589 -10.43 21.00 -22.82
CA THR A 589 -9.83 21.27 -24.14
C THR A 589 -8.32 21.46 -24.03
N LYS A 590 -7.82 22.12 -22.97
CA LYS A 590 -6.39 22.34 -22.77
C LYS A 590 -5.63 21.03 -22.49
N PHE A 591 -6.20 20.12 -21.69
CA PHE A 591 -5.60 18.80 -21.46
C PHE A 591 -5.61 17.94 -22.73
N PHE A 592 -6.66 18.06 -23.55
CA PHE A 592 -6.68 17.41 -24.85
C PHE A 592 -5.56 17.91 -25.77
N GLU A 593 -5.33 19.22 -25.82
CA GLU A 593 -4.24 19.81 -26.59
C GLU A 593 -2.87 19.29 -26.12
N HIS A 594 -2.63 19.24 -24.80
CA HIS A 594 -1.40 18.67 -24.25
C HIS A 594 -1.21 17.19 -24.67
N PHE A 595 -2.28 16.40 -24.60
CA PHE A 595 -2.23 15.00 -25.04
C PHE A 595 -1.81 14.89 -26.52
N LEU A 596 -2.34 15.73 -27.41
CA LEU A 596 -1.98 15.71 -28.84
C LEU A 596 -0.51 16.08 -29.07
N HIS A 597 0.01 17.09 -28.38
CA HIS A 597 1.43 17.45 -28.49
C HIS A 597 2.37 16.39 -27.93
N ILE A 598 1.96 15.66 -26.90
CA ILE A 598 2.72 14.52 -26.39
C ILE A 598 2.71 13.38 -27.44
N ALA A 599 1.58 13.14 -28.09
CA ALA A 599 1.48 12.12 -29.12
C ALA A 599 2.38 12.47 -30.33
N GLU A 600 2.49 13.76 -30.69
CA GLU A 600 3.41 14.27 -31.70
C GLU A 600 4.87 14.01 -31.31
N ALA A 601 5.25 14.37 -30.09
CA ALA A 601 6.59 14.15 -29.56
C ALA A 601 7.01 12.67 -29.58
N MET A 602 6.12 11.77 -29.17
CA MET A 602 6.39 10.33 -29.22
C MET A 602 6.57 9.77 -30.64
N ALA A 603 5.98 10.43 -31.64
CA ALA A 603 6.10 10.00 -33.03
C ALA A 603 7.36 10.56 -33.73
N HIS A 604 7.83 11.74 -33.32
CA HIS A 604 8.86 12.51 -34.05
C HIS A 604 9.86 13.20 -33.11
N ILE A 605 10.75 12.46 -32.47
CA ILE A 605 11.83 13.08 -31.69
C ILE A 605 12.92 13.59 -32.61
N GLY A 606 13.02 14.92 -32.75
CA GLY A 606 14.15 15.60 -33.34
C GLY A 606 14.32 15.50 -34.85
N GLY A 607 13.22 15.38 -35.60
CA GLY A 607 13.23 15.49 -37.05
C GLY A 607 13.10 16.94 -37.49
N GLU A 608 13.99 17.42 -38.39
CA GLU A 608 13.72 18.56 -39.28
C GLU A 608 12.83 18.09 -40.43
N GLU A 609 12.15 19.03 -41.11
CA GLU A 609 11.18 18.75 -42.19
C GLU A 609 11.70 17.79 -43.30
N ASN A 610 13.01 17.64 -43.41
CA ASN A 610 13.70 16.79 -44.42
C ASN A 610 14.49 15.61 -43.81
N ASN A 611 14.48 15.40 -42.46
CA ASN A 611 15.19 14.30 -41.82
C ASN A 611 14.34 13.77 -40.65
N PRO A 612 13.55 12.70 -40.85
CA PRO A 612 12.73 12.15 -39.79
C PRO A 612 13.64 11.69 -38.65
N GLY A 613 13.49 12.33 -37.46
CA GLY A 613 14.26 12.01 -36.28
C GLY A 613 14.01 10.59 -35.79
N VAL A 614 14.85 10.14 -34.89
CA VAL A 614 14.64 8.86 -34.17
C VAL A 614 13.51 9.06 -33.18
N GLY A 615 12.34 8.45 -33.43
CA GLY A 615 11.21 8.44 -32.49
C GLY A 615 11.42 7.42 -31.37
N LEU A 616 10.57 7.48 -30.34
CA LEU A 616 10.54 6.46 -29.27
C LEU A 616 10.02 5.10 -29.77
N TRP A 617 9.33 5.08 -30.90
CA TRP A 617 8.87 3.84 -31.55
C TRP A 617 9.93 3.32 -32.52
N ASP A 618 10.36 2.06 -32.30
CA ASP A 618 11.26 1.35 -33.21
C ASP A 618 10.46 0.58 -34.26
N ASP A 619 10.67 0.92 -35.54
CA ASP A 619 9.93 0.30 -36.64
C ASP A 619 10.42 -1.10 -37.00
N GLU A 620 11.62 -1.48 -36.61
CA GLU A 620 12.15 -2.83 -36.80
C GLU A 620 11.54 -3.79 -35.76
N ASP A 621 11.70 -3.44 -34.47
CA ASP A 621 11.25 -4.26 -33.34
C ASP A 621 9.74 -4.12 -33.06
N LYS A 622 9.08 -3.09 -33.62
CA LYS A 622 7.67 -2.79 -33.35
C LYS A 622 7.39 -2.63 -31.85
N PHE A 623 8.24 -1.85 -31.18
CA PHE A 623 8.19 -1.62 -29.74
C PHE A 623 8.66 -0.19 -29.41
N PHE A 624 8.32 0.31 -28.19
CA PHE A 624 8.81 1.59 -27.72
C PHE A 624 10.07 1.39 -26.87
N TYR A 625 11.04 2.30 -27.05
CA TYR A 625 12.30 2.33 -26.33
C TYR A 625 12.66 3.74 -25.90
N ASP A 626 13.42 3.85 -24.82
CA ASP A 626 14.10 5.08 -24.46
C ASP A 626 15.20 5.41 -25.51
N VAL A 627 15.49 6.69 -25.68
CA VAL A 627 16.53 7.16 -26.61
C VAL A 627 17.59 7.94 -25.85
N LEU A 628 18.82 7.48 -25.88
CA LEU A 628 19.98 8.18 -25.33
C LEU A 628 20.48 9.23 -26.31
N HIS A 629 20.57 10.45 -25.83
CA HIS A 629 21.21 11.57 -26.54
C HIS A 629 22.62 11.80 -26.00
N LEU A 630 23.62 11.70 -26.84
CA LEU A 630 25.01 11.96 -26.49
C LEU A 630 25.38 13.43 -26.71
N PRO A 631 26.41 13.96 -26.02
CA PRO A 631 26.84 15.35 -26.17
C PRO A 631 27.29 15.75 -27.58
N ASP A 632 27.70 14.77 -28.40
CA ASP A 632 28.07 14.95 -29.78
C ASP A 632 26.89 15.02 -30.76
N GLY A 633 25.65 14.90 -30.23
CA GLY A 633 24.42 14.92 -31.02
C GLY A 633 23.98 13.53 -31.52
N ALA A 634 24.76 12.48 -31.25
CA ALA A 634 24.35 11.11 -31.61
C ALA A 634 23.17 10.64 -30.76
N LYS A 635 22.24 9.89 -31.40
CA LYS A 635 21.04 9.34 -30.78
C LYS A 635 21.07 7.82 -30.87
N THR A 636 20.88 7.16 -29.75
CA THR A 636 20.92 5.69 -29.64
C THR A 636 19.68 5.16 -28.95
N PRO A 637 18.82 4.36 -29.60
CA PRO A 637 17.74 3.66 -28.95
C PRO A 637 18.30 2.63 -27.94
N LEU A 638 17.83 2.67 -26.72
CA LEU A 638 18.16 1.69 -25.67
C LEU A 638 17.19 0.51 -25.79
N LYS A 639 17.51 -0.48 -26.63
CA LYS A 639 16.61 -1.59 -27.01
C LYS A 639 16.39 -2.61 -25.88
N VAL A 640 16.07 -2.13 -24.69
CA VAL A 640 15.66 -2.96 -23.54
C VAL A 640 14.16 -3.21 -23.65
N ARG A 641 13.77 -4.44 -23.97
CA ARG A 641 12.36 -4.85 -24.02
C ARG A 641 11.80 -5.01 -22.62
N SER A 642 11.37 -3.92 -22.06
CA SER A 642 10.86 -3.84 -20.70
C SER A 642 9.45 -3.25 -20.67
N MET A 643 8.89 -3.17 -19.50
CA MET A 643 7.61 -2.53 -19.20
C MET A 643 7.55 -1.07 -19.66
N VAL A 644 8.68 -0.37 -19.72
CA VAL A 644 8.81 0.98 -20.29
C VAL A 644 8.09 1.09 -21.65
N GLY A 645 8.27 0.10 -22.51
CA GLY A 645 7.62 0.06 -23.83
C GLY A 645 6.15 -0.41 -23.82
N LEU A 646 5.62 -0.86 -22.68
CA LEU A 646 4.20 -1.21 -22.50
C LEU A 646 3.37 -0.06 -21.91
N ILE A 647 4.00 0.88 -21.18
CA ILE A 647 3.33 2.01 -20.54
C ILE A 647 2.50 2.88 -21.51
N PRO A 648 2.85 3.05 -22.81
CA PRO A 648 1.99 3.73 -23.77
C PRO A 648 0.55 3.20 -23.86
N LEU A 649 0.29 1.93 -23.45
CA LEU A 649 -1.06 1.35 -23.33
C LEU A 649 -1.95 2.12 -22.34
N PHE A 650 -1.38 2.74 -21.32
CA PHE A 650 -2.13 3.40 -20.24
C PHE A 650 -2.75 4.71 -20.67
N ALA A 651 -2.16 5.36 -21.68
CA ALA A 651 -2.71 6.57 -22.26
C ALA A 651 -3.86 6.25 -23.19
N VAL A 652 -4.99 5.86 -22.62
CA VAL A 652 -6.23 5.52 -23.32
C VAL A 652 -7.44 6.08 -22.59
N GLU A 653 -8.37 6.72 -23.33
CA GLU A 653 -9.64 7.19 -22.81
C GLU A 653 -10.75 6.99 -23.84
N VAL A 654 -11.94 6.62 -23.37
CA VAL A 654 -13.13 6.42 -24.20
C VAL A 654 -14.17 7.46 -23.84
N LEU A 655 -14.62 8.22 -24.81
CA LEU A 655 -15.66 9.24 -24.64
C LEU A 655 -17.00 8.72 -25.13
N GLU A 656 -17.98 8.75 -24.22
CA GLU A 656 -19.36 8.38 -24.51
C GLU A 656 -20.06 9.46 -25.37
N PRO A 657 -20.93 9.09 -26.32
CA PRO A 657 -21.68 10.06 -27.13
C PRO A 657 -22.49 11.04 -26.27
N GLU A 658 -23.15 10.55 -25.23
CA GLU A 658 -24.00 11.32 -24.34
C GLU A 658 -23.22 12.42 -23.58
N LEU A 659 -21.95 12.14 -23.26
CA LEU A 659 -21.07 13.13 -22.65
C LEU A 659 -20.75 14.26 -23.64
N LEU A 660 -20.45 13.91 -24.89
CA LEU A 660 -20.13 14.88 -25.95
C LEU A 660 -21.35 15.72 -26.34
N GLU A 661 -22.56 15.15 -26.27
CA GLU A 661 -23.80 15.88 -26.49
C GLU A 661 -24.09 16.91 -25.39
N LYS A 662 -23.77 16.58 -24.14
CA LYS A 662 -23.91 17.50 -23.00
C LYS A 662 -22.90 18.64 -23.01
N LEU A 663 -21.77 18.48 -23.68
CA LEU A 663 -20.63 19.40 -23.70
C LEU A 663 -20.32 19.89 -25.13
N PRO A 664 -21.24 20.68 -25.74
CA PRO A 664 -21.15 21.07 -27.16
C PRO A 664 -19.96 21.97 -27.47
N GLU A 665 -19.51 22.81 -26.52
CA GLU A 665 -18.35 23.68 -26.73
C GLU A 665 -17.06 22.87 -26.78
N PHE A 666 -16.87 21.92 -25.86
CA PHE A 666 -15.76 21.00 -25.90
C PHE A 666 -15.75 20.20 -27.21
N LYS A 667 -16.89 19.61 -27.60
CA LYS A 667 -17.04 18.87 -28.85
C LYS A 667 -16.63 19.70 -30.07
N ARG A 668 -17.16 20.91 -30.17
CA ARG A 668 -16.90 21.85 -31.28
C ARG A 668 -15.41 22.21 -31.38
N ARG A 669 -14.75 22.52 -30.25
CA ARG A 669 -13.32 22.85 -30.21
C ARG A 669 -12.46 21.65 -30.58
N LEU A 670 -12.79 20.50 -30.09
CA LEU A 670 -12.14 19.25 -30.42
C LEU A 670 -12.20 18.95 -31.92
N GLU A 671 -13.40 19.01 -32.52
CA GLU A 671 -13.61 18.81 -33.96
C GLU A 671 -12.90 19.86 -34.80
N TRP A 672 -12.91 21.11 -34.35
CA TRP A 672 -12.15 22.20 -35.01
C TRP A 672 -10.64 21.92 -34.98
N PHE A 673 -10.09 21.57 -33.82
CA PHE A 673 -8.66 21.32 -33.65
C PHE A 673 -8.19 20.15 -34.54
N LEU A 674 -8.92 19.06 -34.54
CA LEU A 674 -8.62 17.89 -35.34
C LEU A 674 -8.72 18.15 -36.85
N SER A 675 -9.62 19.05 -37.24
CA SER A 675 -9.74 19.49 -38.64
C SER A 675 -8.64 20.45 -39.05
N TYR A 676 -8.21 21.31 -38.11
CA TYR A 676 -7.15 22.30 -38.36
C TYR A 676 -5.75 21.67 -38.36
N ARG A 677 -5.52 20.64 -37.52
CA ARG A 677 -4.27 19.90 -37.39
C ARG A 677 -4.46 18.43 -37.75
N PRO A 678 -4.71 18.10 -39.04
CA PRO A 678 -4.92 16.72 -39.48
C PRO A 678 -3.67 15.84 -39.27
N ASP A 679 -2.48 16.45 -39.26
CA ASP A 679 -1.22 15.84 -38.88
C ASP A 679 -1.26 15.26 -37.48
N LEU A 680 -1.64 16.05 -36.48
CA LEU A 680 -1.82 15.61 -35.09
C LEU A 680 -2.99 14.63 -34.93
N ALA A 681 -4.10 14.91 -35.62
CA ALA A 681 -5.26 14.01 -35.59
C ALA A 681 -4.92 12.59 -36.06
N SER A 682 -3.98 12.50 -37.02
CA SER A 682 -3.52 11.20 -37.51
C SER A 682 -2.67 10.41 -36.50
N LEU A 683 -2.13 11.08 -35.45
CA LEU A 683 -1.29 10.48 -34.42
C LEU A 683 -2.10 9.85 -33.30
N VAL A 684 -3.32 10.33 -33.05
CA VAL A 684 -4.23 9.76 -32.05
C VAL A 684 -5.17 8.78 -32.73
N SER A 685 -5.51 7.70 -32.02
CA SER A 685 -6.24 6.58 -32.59
C SER A 685 -7.73 6.87 -32.69
N HIS A 686 -8.30 6.60 -33.88
CA HIS A 686 -9.74 6.39 -34.10
C HIS A 686 -10.73 7.45 -33.60
N TRP A 687 -10.32 8.74 -33.55
CA TRP A 687 -11.29 9.78 -33.21
C TRP A 687 -12.43 9.89 -34.23
N ASN A 688 -12.11 9.81 -35.54
CA ASN A 688 -13.08 9.94 -36.63
C ASN A 688 -13.90 8.67 -36.86
N GLU A 689 -13.48 7.54 -36.29
CA GLU A 689 -14.16 6.26 -36.43
C GLU A 689 -14.99 5.98 -35.18
N PRO A 690 -16.32 5.86 -35.29
CA PRO A 690 -17.12 5.48 -34.14
C PRO A 690 -16.90 4.00 -33.80
N GLY A 691 -16.58 3.72 -32.55
CA GLY A 691 -16.56 2.37 -32.02
C GLY A 691 -17.95 1.87 -31.63
N ARG A 692 -18.02 0.80 -30.84
CA ARG A 692 -19.27 0.23 -30.32
C ARG A 692 -20.08 1.32 -29.61
N GLY A 693 -21.37 1.45 -29.94
CA GLY A 693 -22.24 2.47 -29.37
C GLY A 693 -21.84 3.91 -29.72
N SER A 694 -21.21 4.13 -30.88
CA SER A 694 -20.76 5.46 -31.33
C SER A 694 -19.71 6.14 -30.43
N ARG A 695 -19.01 5.40 -29.57
CA ARG A 695 -17.93 5.88 -28.71
C ARG A 695 -16.75 6.39 -29.51
N ARG A 696 -16.00 7.30 -28.90
CA ARG A 696 -14.77 7.84 -29.47
C ARG A 696 -13.56 7.41 -28.63
N LEU A 697 -12.45 7.07 -29.30
CA LEU A 697 -11.21 6.64 -28.64
C LEU A 697 -10.13 7.69 -28.77
N LEU A 698 -9.52 8.04 -27.64
CA LEU A 698 -8.26 8.76 -27.56
C LEU A 698 -7.20 7.82 -27.02
N SER A 699 -6.13 7.59 -27.78
CA SER A 699 -5.03 6.71 -27.37
C SER A 699 -3.75 7.09 -28.11
N LEU A 700 -2.61 6.95 -27.43
CA LEU A 700 -1.28 7.03 -28.06
C LEU A 700 -1.05 5.90 -29.07
N LEU A 701 -1.73 4.77 -28.90
CA LEU A 701 -1.53 3.61 -29.75
C LEU A 701 -2.47 3.62 -30.95
N ARG A 702 -1.90 3.80 -32.12
CA ARG A 702 -2.62 3.53 -33.38
C ARG A 702 -2.95 2.04 -33.48
N GLY A 703 -4.05 1.68 -34.14
CA GLY A 703 -4.56 0.30 -34.19
C GLY A 703 -3.51 -0.74 -34.60
N HIS A 704 -2.64 -0.41 -35.58
CA HIS A 704 -1.57 -1.34 -35.98
C HIS A 704 -0.45 -1.48 -34.94
N ARG A 705 -0.06 -0.38 -34.25
CA ARG A 705 0.93 -0.42 -33.16
C ARG A 705 0.38 -1.17 -31.97
N MET A 706 -0.89 -0.93 -31.61
CA MET A 706 -1.57 -1.65 -30.55
C MET A 706 -1.55 -3.16 -30.80
N LYS A 707 -1.87 -3.64 -32.01
CA LYS A 707 -1.80 -5.07 -32.36
C LYS A 707 -0.38 -5.64 -32.17
N LYS A 708 0.66 -4.86 -32.46
CA LYS A 708 2.06 -5.29 -32.29
C LYS A 708 2.45 -5.37 -30.81
N ILE A 709 2.03 -4.39 -30.02
CA ILE A 709 2.25 -4.41 -28.56
C ILE A 709 1.49 -5.59 -27.93
N PHE A 710 0.23 -5.82 -28.29
CA PHE A 710 -0.53 -6.98 -27.80
C PHE A 710 0.12 -8.31 -28.14
N LYS A 711 0.71 -8.43 -29.34
CA LYS A 711 1.42 -9.64 -29.72
C LYS A 711 2.59 -9.94 -28.79
N ARG A 712 3.35 -8.92 -28.34
CA ARG A 712 4.44 -9.10 -27.37
C ARG A 712 3.92 -9.28 -25.95
N LEU A 713 2.93 -8.51 -25.54
CA LEU A 713 2.30 -8.58 -24.22
C LEU A 713 1.75 -9.97 -23.91
N LEU A 714 1.12 -10.62 -24.92
CA LEU A 714 0.44 -11.90 -24.78
C LEU A 714 1.29 -13.11 -25.25
N ASP A 715 2.60 -12.91 -25.46
CA ASP A 715 3.57 -13.94 -25.84
C ASP A 715 4.28 -14.48 -24.59
N GLU A 716 4.17 -15.79 -24.35
CA GLU A 716 4.78 -16.45 -23.18
C GLU A 716 6.32 -16.52 -23.25
N THR A 717 6.88 -16.36 -24.45
CA THR A 717 8.33 -16.27 -24.65
C THR A 717 8.87 -14.85 -24.41
N GLU A 718 7.98 -13.88 -24.23
CA GLU A 718 8.30 -12.50 -23.93
C GLU A 718 7.71 -12.06 -22.57
N PHE A 719 6.56 -11.35 -22.58
CA PHE A 719 6.03 -10.73 -21.38
C PHE A 719 5.02 -11.58 -20.62
N LEU A 720 4.28 -12.46 -21.28
CA LEU A 720 3.21 -13.21 -20.63
C LEU A 720 3.79 -14.34 -19.76
N SER A 721 3.58 -14.25 -18.45
CA SER A 721 3.88 -15.32 -17.49
C SER A 721 2.62 -16.11 -17.12
N PRO A 722 2.75 -17.34 -16.60
CA PRO A 722 1.63 -18.03 -15.94
C PRO A 722 0.98 -17.23 -14.80
N TYR A 723 1.65 -16.17 -14.30
CA TYR A 723 1.27 -15.40 -13.12
C TYR A 723 1.02 -13.90 -13.39
N GLY A 724 1.07 -13.46 -14.65
CA GLY A 724 0.83 -12.07 -15.06
C GLY A 724 1.79 -11.59 -16.13
N VAL A 725 2.03 -10.28 -16.18
CA VAL A 725 2.94 -9.63 -17.15
C VAL A 725 4.28 -9.32 -16.47
N ARG A 726 5.36 -9.80 -17.05
CA ARG A 726 6.74 -9.58 -16.59
C ARG A 726 7.18 -8.13 -16.79
N ALA A 727 7.96 -7.58 -15.88
CA ALA A 727 8.51 -6.24 -16.01
C ALA A 727 9.58 -6.12 -17.12
N LEU A 728 10.30 -7.21 -17.42
CA LEU A 728 11.24 -7.32 -18.53
C LEU A 728 10.88 -8.57 -19.37
N SER A 729 11.02 -8.45 -20.69
CA SER A 729 10.79 -9.58 -21.59
C SER A 729 11.74 -10.74 -21.30
N LYS A 730 11.19 -11.96 -21.23
CA LYS A 730 11.97 -13.21 -21.09
C LYS A 730 12.95 -13.45 -22.25
N ALA A 731 12.77 -12.78 -23.38
CA ALA A 731 13.71 -12.83 -24.50
C ALA A 731 15.14 -12.45 -24.07
N HIS A 732 15.29 -11.55 -23.07
CA HIS A 732 16.58 -11.14 -22.52
C HIS A 732 17.28 -12.19 -21.65
N GLU A 733 16.67 -13.35 -21.41
CA GLU A 733 17.34 -14.51 -20.82
C GLU A 733 18.39 -15.08 -21.80
N LYS A 734 18.06 -15.12 -23.09
CA LYS A 734 18.92 -15.67 -24.15
C LYS A 734 19.73 -14.62 -24.89
N ASP A 735 19.18 -13.43 -25.01
CA ASP A 735 19.76 -12.28 -25.73
C ASP A 735 19.72 -11.02 -24.86
N PRO A 736 20.64 -10.92 -23.87
CA PRO A 736 20.73 -9.75 -22.99
C PRO A 736 21.05 -8.50 -23.79
N TYR A 737 20.47 -7.38 -23.39
CA TYR A 737 20.88 -6.08 -23.93
C TYR A 737 22.22 -5.65 -23.37
N VAL A 738 23.16 -5.22 -24.21
CA VAL A 738 24.50 -4.77 -23.81
C VAL A 738 24.80 -3.40 -24.39
N TYR A 739 25.10 -2.45 -23.53
CA TYR A 739 25.61 -1.14 -23.90
C TYR A 739 27.10 -1.02 -23.52
N ARG A 740 27.96 -0.70 -24.50
CA ARG A 740 29.40 -0.57 -24.28
C ARG A 740 29.79 0.85 -23.97
N LEU A 741 30.37 1.06 -22.79
CA LEU A 741 30.81 2.37 -22.33
C LEU A 741 32.24 2.29 -21.81
N HIS A 742 33.19 3.04 -22.45
CA HIS A 742 34.58 3.09 -22.01
C HIS A 742 35.26 1.73 -21.83
N GLY A 743 34.90 0.75 -22.66
CA GLY A 743 35.42 -0.62 -22.57
C GLY A 743 34.76 -1.51 -21.53
N MET A 744 33.73 -1.04 -20.86
CA MET A 744 32.89 -1.83 -19.95
C MET A 744 31.57 -2.18 -20.64
N ASP A 745 31.10 -3.41 -20.44
CA ASP A 745 29.80 -3.87 -20.91
C ASP A 745 28.78 -3.66 -19.78
N LEU A 746 27.84 -2.72 -19.99
CA LEU A 746 26.68 -2.53 -19.13
C LEU A 746 25.55 -3.42 -19.66
N LYS A 747 25.06 -4.34 -18.82
CA LYS A 747 24.16 -5.41 -19.24
C LYS A 747 22.81 -5.31 -18.55
N VAL A 748 21.74 -5.56 -19.32
CA VAL A 748 20.40 -5.86 -18.80
C VAL A 748 20.00 -7.25 -19.29
N ASP A 749 19.78 -8.17 -18.35
CA ASP A 749 19.35 -9.53 -18.58
C ASP A 749 18.08 -9.84 -17.76
N TYR A 750 17.38 -10.90 -18.15
CA TYR A 750 16.17 -11.34 -17.47
C TYR A 750 16.50 -11.97 -16.11
N GLN A 751 15.94 -11.40 -15.06
CA GLN A 751 16.11 -11.81 -13.68
C GLN A 751 14.72 -11.92 -13.02
N PRO A 752 14.11 -13.11 -13.02
CA PRO A 752 12.72 -13.26 -12.60
C PRO A 752 12.46 -13.16 -11.10
N GLY A 753 13.48 -13.24 -10.25
CA GLY A 753 13.43 -13.12 -8.79
C GLY A 753 14.09 -11.84 -8.27
N GLU A 754 14.89 -11.97 -7.22
CA GLU A 754 15.68 -10.88 -6.65
C GLU A 754 16.76 -10.39 -7.63
N SER A 755 17.23 -9.15 -7.46
CA SER A 755 18.33 -8.61 -8.26
C SER A 755 19.64 -9.36 -7.99
N ASN A 756 20.43 -9.59 -9.00
CA ASN A 756 21.78 -10.16 -8.86
C ASN A 756 22.90 -9.10 -8.96
N THR A 757 22.54 -7.83 -8.91
CA THR A 757 23.49 -6.71 -8.98
C THR A 757 23.20 -5.68 -7.89
N TYR A 758 24.25 -5.00 -7.43
CA TYR A 758 24.11 -3.83 -6.55
C TYR A 758 23.79 -2.53 -7.30
N ALA A 759 23.56 -2.60 -8.61
CA ALA A 759 23.16 -1.44 -9.37
C ALA A 759 21.74 -1.02 -8.93
N PHE A 760 21.61 0.24 -8.51
CA PHE A 760 20.33 0.88 -8.22
C PHE A 760 19.62 0.46 -6.92
N GLY A 761 20.32 0.03 -5.90
CA GLY A 761 19.88 -0.02 -4.51
C GLY A 761 18.65 -0.86 -4.17
N GLY A 762 18.51 -1.21 -2.90
CA GLY A 762 17.32 -1.84 -2.36
C GLY A 762 17.08 -3.28 -2.79
N ASN A 763 15.94 -3.80 -2.31
CA ASN A 763 15.45 -5.14 -2.59
C ASN A 763 14.52 -5.21 -3.83
N SER A 764 14.27 -4.10 -4.49
CA SER A 764 13.38 -3.97 -5.65
C SER A 764 14.07 -4.43 -6.95
N ASN A 765 13.39 -5.26 -7.74
CA ASN A 765 13.88 -5.71 -9.03
C ASN A 765 12.83 -5.56 -10.14
N TRP A 766 13.15 -4.79 -11.20
CA TRP A 766 12.28 -4.57 -12.35
C TRP A 766 12.76 -5.32 -13.62
N ARG A 767 13.69 -6.26 -13.50
CA ARG A 767 14.26 -7.02 -14.62
C ARG A 767 13.64 -8.40 -14.82
N GLY A 768 12.32 -8.53 -14.60
CA GLY A 768 11.60 -9.77 -14.89
C GLY A 768 10.43 -10.15 -13.99
N PRO A 769 10.39 -9.71 -12.73
CA PRO A 769 9.27 -10.04 -11.83
C PRO A 769 7.92 -9.50 -12.28
N ILE A 770 6.88 -10.00 -11.60
CA ILE A 770 5.48 -9.56 -11.74
C ILE A 770 5.21 -8.50 -10.67
N TRP A 771 4.79 -7.31 -11.09
CA TRP A 771 4.42 -6.20 -10.23
C TRP A 771 2.92 -5.95 -10.32
N MET A 772 2.22 -5.97 -9.21
CA MET A 772 0.76 -5.87 -9.15
C MET A 772 0.22 -4.55 -9.74
N PRO A 773 0.75 -3.35 -9.39
CA PRO A 773 0.16 -2.08 -9.82
C PRO A 773 0.17 -1.90 -11.34
N VAL A 774 1.29 -2.15 -12.00
CA VAL A 774 1.41 -2.01 -13.47
C VAL A 774 0.60 -3.06 -14.21
N ASN A 775 0.51 -4.29 -13.70
CA ASN A 775 -0.37 -5.32 -14.22
C ASN A 775 -1.85 -4.90 -14.12
N PHE A 776 -2.24 -4.26 -13.01
CA PHE A 776 -3.59 -3.76 -12.82
C PHE A 776 -3.93 -2.66 -13.86
N LEU A 777 -3.02 -1.74 -14.12
CA LEU A 777 -3.19 -0.71 -15.16
C LEU A 777 -3.27 -1.30 -16.58
N ILE A 778 -2.50 -2.35 -16.88
CA ILE A 778 -2.61 -3.09 -18.15
C ILE A 778 -4.03 -3.65 -18.30
N ILE A 779 -4.54 -4.33 -17.28
CA ILE A 779 -5.89 -4.91 -17.30
C ILE A 779 -6.94 -3.82 -17.53
N GLU A 780 -6.88 -2.70 -16.82
CA GLU A 780 -7.83 -1.59 -17.01
C GLU A 780 -7.72 -0.97 -18.42
N SER A 781 -6.52 -0.87 -18.96
CA SER A 781 -6.30 -0.36 -20.33
C SER A 781 -6.92 -1.28 -21.37
N LEU A 782 -6.72 -2.60 -21.24
CA LEU A 782 -7.36 -3.59 -22.10
C LEU A 782 -8.90 -3.48 -22.03
N GLN A 783 -9.45 -3.27 -20.85
CA GLN A 783 -10.90 -3.07 -20.67
C GLN A 783 -11.41 -1.82 -21.38
N LYS A 784 -10.67 -0.69 -21.31
CA LYS A 784 -11.00 0.53 -22.06
C LYS A 784 -10.96 0.31 -23.57
N PHE A 785 -9.96 -0.41 -24.07
CA PHE A 785 -9.91 -0.78 -25.49
C PHE A 785 -11.08 -1.67 -25.89
N HIS A 786 -11.43 -2.67 -25.09
CA HIS A 786 -12.59 -3.50 -25.36
C HIS A 786 -13.90 -2.69 -25.34
N HIS A 787 -14.03 -1.74 -24.44
CA HIS A 787 -15.19 -0.86 -24.34
C HIS A 787 -15.44 -0.08 -25.64
N TYR A 788 -14.37 0.27 -26.35
CA TYR A 788 -14.45 0.91 -27.66
C TYR A 788 -14.64 -0.08 -28.81
N TYR A 789 -13.80 -1.12 -28.90
CA TYR A 789 -13.80 -2.05 -30.04
C TYR A 789 -14.93 -3.08 -30.00
N GLY A 790 -15.39 -3.48 -28.81
CA GLY A 790 -16.40 -4.53 -28.64
C GLY A 790 -15.86 -5.93 -28.95
N ASP A 791 -16.78 -6.86 -29.23
CA ASP A 791 -16.50 -8.29 -29.37
C ASP A 791 -15.90 -8.67 -30.73
N ASP A 792 -15.99 -7.77 -31.72
CA ASP A 792 -15.50 -8.02 -33.08
C ASP A 792 -13.98 -7.97 -33.17
N PHE A 793 -13.32 -7.27 -32.26
CA PHE A 793 -11.87 -7.19 -32.24
C PHE A 793 -11.29 -8.28 -31.34
N LYS A 794 -10.58 -9.23 -31.96
CA LYS A 794 -9.97 -10.37 -31.27
C LYS A 794 -8.46 -10.37 -31.35
N VAL A 795 -7.84 -10.89 -30.31
CA VAL A 795 -6.40 -11.09 -30.19
C VAL A 795 -6.11 -12.56 -29.87
N GLU A 796 -4.96 -13.05 -30.34
CA GLU A 796 -4.50 -14.39 -29.96
C GLU A 796 -3.95 -14.37 -28.53
N CYS A 797 -4.46 -15.22 -27.65
CA CYS A 797 -4.06 -15.31 -26.26
C CYS A 797 -4.09 -16.74 -25.72
N PRO A 798 -2.92 -17.32 -25.32
CA PRO A 798 -1.56 -16.83 -25.60
C PRO A 798 -1.21 -16.83 -27.08
N VAL A 799 -0.23 -16.00 -27.47
CA VAL A 799 0.28 -15.97 -28.86
C VAL A 799 0.88 -17.33 -29.23
N GLY A 800 0.57 -17.80 -30.43
CA GLY A 800 0.98 -19.13 -30.92
C GLY A 800 0.04 -20.28 -30.50
N SER A 801 -1.00 -20.02 -29.71
CA SER A 801 -1.98 -21.03 -29.28
C SER A 801 -3.07 -21.33 -30.32
N GLY A 802 -3.25 -20.45 -31.31
CA GLY A 802 -4.40 -20.48 -32.23
C GLY A 802 -5.74 -20.05 -31.60
N LYS A 803 -5.76 -19.69 -30.32
CA LYS A 803 -6.96 -19.26 -29.60
C LYS A 803 -7.14 -17.74 -29.71
N PHE A 804 -8.17 -17.31 -30.43
CA PHE A 804 -8.52 -15.90 -30.57
C PHE A 804 -9.65 -15.53 -29.60
N VAL A 805 -9.40 -14.53 -28.76
CA VAL A 805 -10.28 -14.07 -27.69
C VAL A 805 -10.55 -12.57 -27.85
N THR A 806 -11.62 -12.07 -27.26
CA THR A 806 -11.86 -10.62 -27.15
C THR A 806 -10.81 -9.97 -26.23
N ILE A 807 -10.65 -8.65 -26.33
CA ILE A 807 -9.72 -7.92 -25.43
C ILE A 807 -10.17 -8.06 -23.96
N GLU A 808 -11.48 -8.11 -23.68
CA GLU A 808 -12.00 -8.35 -22.32
C GLU A 808 -11.63 -9.74 -21.79
N GLU A 809 -11.74 -10.78 -22.64
CA GLU A 809 -11.31 -12.13 -22.27
C GLU A 809 -9.79 -12.19 -22.01
N ALA A 810 -8.97 -11.46 -22.79
CA ALA A 810 -7.53 -11.33 -22.54
C ALA A 810 -7.26 -10.59 -21.20
N ALA A 811 -7.98 -9.53 -20.90
CA ALA A 811 -7.88 -8.85 -19.61
C ALA A 811 -8.28 -9.76 -18.43
N ASN A 812 -9.31 -10.59 -18.63
CA ASN A 812 -9.74 -11.58 -17.63
C ASN A 812 -8.70 -12.68 -17.43
N GLU A 813 -8.05 -13.15 -18.50
CA GLU A 813 -6.94 -14.12 -18.41
C GLU A 813 -5.79 -13.54 -17.59
N LEU A 814 -5.39 -12.28 -17.81
CA LEU A 814 -4.36 -11.63 -17.00
C LEU A 814 -4.77 -11.53 -15.52
N ALA A 815 -6.02 -11.15 -15.24
CA ALA A 815 -6.51 -11.09 -13.87
C ALA A 815 -6.52 -12.47 -13.19
N GLN A 816 -6.88 -13.53 -13.92
CA GLN A 816 -6.84 -14.89 -13.41
C GLN A 816 -5.40 -15.35 -13.14
N ARG A 817 -4.44 -14.98 -14.00
CA ARG A 817 -3.02 -15.30 -13.79
C ARG A 817 -2.49 -14.63 -12.53
N LEU A 818 -2.84 -13.36 -12.28
CA LEU A 818 -2.47 -12.66 -11.05
C LEU A 818 -3.13 -13.27 -9.80
N THR A 819 -4.41 -13.58 -9.86
CA THR A 819 -5.11 -14.17 -8.69
C THR A 819 -4.60 -15.56 -8.37
N ARG A 820 -4.15 -16.32 -9.38
CA ARG A 820 -3.54 -17.65 -9.22
C ARG A 820 -2.33 -17.65 -8.29
N ILE A 821 -1.59 -16.57 -8.19
CA ILE A 821 -0.45 -16.43 -7.26
C ILE A 821 -0.85 -16.81 -5.84
N PHE A 822 -2.05 -16.42 -5.42
CA PHE A 822 -2.53 -16.54 -4.05
C PHE A 822 -3.50 -17.69 -3.82
N LEU A 823 -4.18 -18.15 -4.87
CA LEU A 823 -5.20 -19.18 -4.75
C LEU A 823 -4.57 -20.56 -4.71
N MET A 824 -5.19 -21.46 -3.96
CA MET A 824 -4.83 -22.88 -3.96
C MET A 824 -5.12 -23.51 -5.33
N ASP A 825 -4.16 -24.25 -5.85
CA ASP A 825 -4.34 -25.08 -7.02
C ASP A 825 -5.08 -26.39 -6.67
N ASP A 826 -5.22 -27.30 -7.65
CA ASP A 826 -5.88 -28.60 -7.47
C ASP A 826 -5.13 -29.53 -6.49
N ARG A 827 -3.88 -29.21 -6.14
CA ARG A 827 -3.07 -29.93 -5.15
C ARG A 827 -3.16 -29.31 -3.76
N GLY A 828 -3.86 -28.18 -3.62
CA GLY A 828 -3.95 -27.40 -2.41
C GLY A 828 -2.69 -26.56 -2.14
N GLU A 829 -1.88 -26.29 -3.17
CA GLU A 829 -0.65 -25.50 -3.05
C GLU A 829 -0.85 -24.09 -3.62
N ARG A 830 -0.19 -23.09 -2.98
CA ARG A 830 -0.20 -21.67 -3.42
C ARG A 830 1.12 -21.32 -4.10
N PRO A 831 1.14 -20.80 -5.33
CA PRO A 831 2.37 -20.38 -6.00
C PRO A 831 3.23 -19.40 -5.18
N VAL A 832 2.62 -18.50 -4.44
CA VAL A 832 3.32 -17.53 -3.56
C VAL A 832 4.29 -18.22 -2.59
N TYR A 833 4.02 -19.46 -2.18
CA TYR A 833 4.84 -20.26 -1.24
C TYR A 833 5.64 -21.38 -1.89
N ALA A 834 5.84 -21.35 -3.20
CA ALA A 834 6.39 -22.46 -3.98
C ALA A 834 7.64 -23.14 -3.36
N GLN A 835 8.49 -22.40 -2.66
CA GLN A 835 9.74 -22.91 -2.09
C GLN A 835 9.63 -23.39 -0.62
N HIS A 836 8.48 -23.19 0.05
CA HIS A 836 8.32 -23.46 1.48
C HIS A 836 7.27 -24.56 1.73
N PRO A 837 7.66 -25.85 1.76
CA PRO A 837 6.72 -26.97 1.93
C PRO A 837 5.86 -26.87 3.20
N LYS A 838 6.40 -26.31 4.30
CA LYS A 838 5.65 -26.10 5.54
C LYS A 838 4.50 -25.11 5.34
N MET A 839 4.74 -23.99 4.65
CA MET A 839 3.70 -23.02 4.35
C MET A 839 2.63 -23.55 3.41
N GLN A 840 2.97 -24.53 2.56
CA GLN A 840 2.03 -25.17 1.63
C GLN A 840 1.11 -26.20 2.32
N ARG A 841 1.63 -26.99 3.25
CA ARG A 841 0.98 -28.24 3.68
C ARG A 841 0.59 -28.28 5.16
N ASP A 842 1.27 -27.50 6.00
CA ASP A 842 0.97 -27.48 7.42
C ASP A 842 -0.37 -26.77 7.66
N PRO A 843 -1.34 -27.41 8.35
CA PRO A 843 -2.66 -26.83 8.58
C PRO A 843 -2.65 -25.54 9.40
N HIS A 844 -1.53 -25.26 10.07
CA HIS A 844 -1.36 -24.01 10.84
C HIS A 844 -0.68 -22.90 10.05
N PHE A 845 -0.29 -23.14 8.78
CA PHE A 845 0.33 -22.17 7.88
C PHE A 845 -0.47 -21.96 6.59
N ARG A 846 -0.89 -23.03 5.91
CA ARG A 846 -1.42 -23.02 4.54
C ARG A 846 -2.62 -22.10 4.30
N ASP A 847 -3.42 -21.83 5.33
CA ASP A 847 -4.63 -21.02 5.23
C ASP A 847 -4.35 -19.52 5.51
N HIS A 848 -3.10 -19.18 5.87
CA HIS A 848 -2.64 -17.82 6.10
C HIS A 848 -1.84 -17.32 4.91
N VAL A 849 -2.10 -16.09 4.48
CA VAL A 849 -1.52 -15.55 3.25
C VAL A 849 -0.60 -14.37 3.56
N LEU A 850 0.64 -14.43 3.04
CA LEU A 850 1.56 -13.30 2.99
C LEU A 850 1.40 -12.58 1.65
N PHE A 851 1.41 -11.26 1.71
CA PHE A 851 1.31 -10.39 0.54
C PHE A 851 2.65 -9.71 0.32
N TYR A 852 3.40 -10.23 -0.66
CA TYR A 852 4.73 -9.73 -0.99
C TYR A 852 4.68 -8.48 -1.87
N GLU A 853 5.77 -7.76 -1.92
CA GLU A 853 5.94 -6.56 -2.73
C GLU A 853 5.81 -6.85 -4.23
N TYR A 854 6.47 -7.92 -4.71
CA TYR A 854 6.42 -8.40 -6.08
C TYR A 854 6.57 -9.94 -6.14
N PHE A 855 6.50 -10.50 -7.34
CA PHE A 855 6.43 -11.95 -7.50
C PHE A 855 7.39 -12.43 -8.58
N HIS A 856 8.01 -13.57 -8.35
CA HIS A 856 8.92 -14.20 -9.30
C HIS A 856 8.25 -14.45 -10.66
N GLY A 857 8.88 -13.96 -11.72
CA GLY A 857 8.34 -13.93 -13.08
C GLY A 857 7.92 -15.28 -13.66
N ASP A 858 8.51 -16.40 -13.23
CA ASP A 858 8.24 -17.74 -13.79
C ASP A 858 7.53 -18.69 -12.81
N SER A 859 7.66 -18.50 -11.50
CA SER A 859 7.06 -19.40 -10.49
C SER A 859 5.90 -18.79 -9.69
N GLY A 860 5.73 -17.47 -9.72
CA GLY A 860 4.73 -16.79 -8.90
C GLY A 860 5.08 -16.73 -7.41
N ARG A 861 6.30 -17.17 -7.02
CA ARG A 861 6.79 -17.06 -5.65
C ARG A 861 6.82 -15.61 -5.21
N GLY A 862 6.48 -15.32 -3.94
CA GLY A 862 6.66 -14.02 -3.34
C GLY A 862 8.14 -13.62 -3.23
N VAL A 863 8.44 -12.35 -3.49
CA VAL A 863 9.80 -11.77 -3.54
C VAL A 863 9.73 -10.35 -2.99
N GLY A 864 10.87 -9.84 -2.50
CA GLY A 864 10.94 -8.54 -1.85
C GLY A 864 10.27 -8.55 -0.48
N ALA A 865 9.81 -7.40 -0.02
CA ALA A 865 9.16 -7.25 1.29
C ALA A 865 8.03 -8.27 1.49
N SER A 866 8.19 -9.13 2.51
CA SER A 866 7.34 -10.32 2.70
C SER A 866 5.96 -10.03 3.27
N HIS A 867 5.74 -8.85 3.86
CA HIS A 867 4.49 -8.47 4.51
C HIS A 867 3.90 -7.15 3.96
N GLN A 868 4.23 -6.83 2.72
CA GLN A 868 3.76 -5.61 2.06
C GLN A 868 2.40 -5.83 1.39
N THR A 869 1.30 -5.70 2.13
CA THR A 869 -0.03 -5.73 1.52
C THR A 869 -0.20 -4.55 0.56
N GLY A 870 0.09 -3.34 0.95
CA GLY A 870 0.20 -2.14 0.12
C GLY A 870 -0.53 -2.20 -1.23
N TRP A 871 0.19 -2.00 -2.33
CA TRP A 871 -0.37 -2.13 -3.69
C TRP A 871 -0.75 -3.58 -4.07
N THR A 872 -0.17 -4.59 -3.40
CA THR A 872 -0.58 -6.00 -3.60
C THR A 872 -2.02 -6.23 -3.11
N GLY A 873 -2.53 -5.37 -2.22
CA GLY A 873 -3.94 -5.33 -1.85
C GLY A 873 -4.92 -5.15 -3.01
N LEU A 874 -4.46 -4.73 -4.20
CA LEU A 874 -5.24 -4.74 -5.44
C LEU A 874 -5.80 -6.11 -5.79
N ILE A 875 -5.20 -7.20 -5.27
CA ILE A 875 -5.73 -8.55 -5.40
C ILE A 875 -7.17 -8.65 -4.89
N ALA A 876 -7.50 -7.93 -3.83
CA ALA A 876 -8.85 -7.91 -3.28
C ALA A 876 -9.88 -7.39 -4.30
N LYS A 877 -9.48 -6.43 -5.14
CA LYS A 877 -10.31 -5.93 -6.25
C LYS A 877 -10.36 -6.91 -7.42
N LEU A 878 -9.26 -7.57 -7.76
CA LEU A 878 -9.21 -8.54 -8.85
C LEU A 878 -10.06 -9.78 -8.57
N LEU A 879 -10.22 -10.18 -7.31
CA LEU A 879 -11.06 -11.30 -6.87
C LEU A 879 -12.56 -10.96 -6.88
N MET A 880 -12.94 -9.68 -6.94
CA MET A 880 -14.35 -9.30 -7.02
C MET A 880 -14.96 -9.71 -8.35
N PRO A 881 -16.24 -10.20 -8.35
CA PRO A 881 -16.94 -10.47 -9.59
C PRO A 881 -16.97 -9.24 -10.50
N ARG A 882 -16.58 -9.43 -11.73
CA ARG A 882 -16.82 -8.41 -12.76
C ARG A 882 -18.27 -8.53 -13.21
N TYR A 883 -19.08 -7.54 -12.92
CA TYR A 883 -20.37 -7.43 -13.55
C TYR A 883 -20.09 -7.18 -15.04
N ALA A 884 -20.51 -8.12 -15.91
CA ALA A 884 -20.67 -7.79 -17.31
C ALA A 884 -21.45 -6.47 -17.35
N HIS A 885 -21.01 -5.50 -18.14
CA HIS A 885 -21.81 -4.33 -18.42
C HIS A 885 -23.14 -4.84 -18.97
N VAL A 886 -24.15 -4.91 -18.12
CA VAL A 886 -25.53 -4.99 -18.60
C VAL A 886 -25.69 -3.69 -19.34
N ALA A 887 -25.77 -3.81 -20.65
CA ALA A 887 -26.09 -2.70 -21.51
C ALA A 887 -27.31 -2.00 -20.90
N ALA A 888 -27.14 -0.74 -20.54
CA ALA A 888 -28.24 0.13 -20.22
C ALA A 888 -28.89 0.56 -21.57
N ASP A 889 -29.41 -0.43 -22.29
CA ASP A 889 -30.12 -0.22 -23.55
C ASP A 889 -31.15 -1.35 -23.75
N GLU A 890 -32.13 -1.38 -22.84
CA GLU A 890 -33.50 -1.69 -23.19
C GLU A 890 -34.40 -0.84 -22.28
N PRO A 891 -35.18 0.10 -22.83
CA PRO A 891 -36.26 0.67 -22.07
C PRO A 891 -37.24 -0.49 -21.76
N ALA A 892 -37.50 -0.69 -20.47
CA ALA A 892 -38.55 -1.63 -20.04
C ALA A 892 -39.79 -1.33 -20.86
N SER A 893 -40.14 -2.24 -21.74
CA SER A 893 -41.42 -2.26 -22.41
C SER A 893 -42.48 -2.40 -21.31
N ALA A 894 -43.17 -1.31 -21.04
CA ALA A 894 -44.36 -1.31 -20.23
C ALA A 894 -45.44 -2.05 -21.03
N GLU A 895 -45.56 -3.37 -20.77
CA GLU A 895 -46.77 -4.14 -21.07
C GLU A 895 -46.67 -5.46 -20.29
N GLU A 896 -47.05 -5.40 -19.02
CA GLU A 896 -47.68 -6.53 -18.36
C GLU A 896 -48.99 -6.04 -17.76
N ALA A 897 -50.06 -6.57 -18.34
CA ALA A 897 -51.42 -6.29 -18.03
C ALA A 897 -51.76 -6.50 -16.55
N ALA A 898 -52.43 -5.55 -15.96
CA ALA A 898 -53.08 -5.69 -14.68
C ALA A 898 -54.20 -6.76 -14.77
N PRO A 899 -54.45 -7.61 -13.77
CA PRO A 899 -55.58 -8.50 -13.77
C PRO A 899 -56.87 -7.73 -13.51
N GLU A 900 -57.86 -7.99 -14.36
CA GLU A 900 -59.24 -7.49 -14.23
C GLU A 900 -59.85 -7.91 -12.88
N THR A 901 -60.32 -6.94 -12.12
CA THR A 901 -61.26 -7.14 -11.00
C THR A 901 -62.70 -6.81 -11.44
N PRO A 902 -63.70 -7.66 -11.13
CA PRO A 902 -65.05 -7.44 -11.57
C PRO A 902 -65.75 -6.34 -10.77
N PRO A 903 -66.87 -5.74 -11.35
CA PRO A 903 -67.42 -4.52 -10.80
C PRO A 903 -68.35 -4.80 -9.61
N VAL A 904 -68.24 -4.06 -8.53
CA VAL A 904 -69.20 -3.99 -7.43
C VAL A 904 -69.93 -2.65 -7.49
N GLN A 905 -71.27 -2.79 -7.50
CA GLN A 905 -72.22 -1.77 -7.62
C GLN A 905 -72.16 -0.64 -6.62
N ALA A 906 -72.51 0.55 -7.08
CA ALA A 906 -72.80 1.76 -6.34
C ALA A 906 -73.89 1.61 -5.31
N LYS A 907 -73.72 2.13 -4.11
CA LYS A 907 -74.75 2.74 -3.29
C LYS A 907 -74.32 4.06 -2.68
N LYS A 908 -75.10 5.10 -3.02
CA LYS A 908 -75.06 6.46 -2.49
C LYS A 908 -75.45 6.49 -1.00
N ALA A 909 -74.79 7.39 -0.23
CA ALA A 909 -75.35 8.34 0.71
C ALA A 909 -74.31 9.08 1.42
N ALA A 910 -74.09 10.33 1.17
CA ALA A 910 -74.76 11.52 1.75
C ALA A 910 -74.21 11.91 3.14
N ALA A 911 -73.50 12.97 3.08
CA ALA A 911 -73.69 14.19 3.85
C ALA A 911 -73.02 14.42 5.20
N ARG A 912 -72.31 15.57 5.29
CA ARG A 912 -72.23 16.54 6.40
C ARG A 912 -71.14 16.35 7.45
N ALA A 913 -70.21 17.22 7.32
CA ALA A 913 -70.07 18.52 8.03
C ALA A 913 -69.49 18.43 9.43
N ALA A 914 -68.53 19.03 9.67
CA ALA A 914 -68.17 20.27 10.34
C ALA A 914 -67.03 20.19 11.36
N ARG A 915 -66.06 21.02 11.13
CA ARG A 915 -65.48 22.04 12.01
C ARG A 915 -64.93 21.66 13.41
N GLN A 916 -63.77 22.19 13.59
CA GLN A 916 -63.12 22.68 14.85
C GLN A 916 -62.60 21.62 15.85
N ARG A 917 -61.32 21.52 15.99
CA ARG A 917 -60.39 22.44 16.68
C ARG A 917 -58.97 22.16 16.31
#